data_6fe520ed5653f0a1ed4e895489014ee8
#
_entry.id   6fe520ed5653f0a1ed4e895489014ee8
#
_cell.length_a   1.000
_cell.length_b   1.000
_cell.length_c   1.000
_cell.angle_alpha   90.00
_cell.angle_beta   90.00
_cell.angle_gamma   90.00
#
_symmetry.space_group_name_H-M   'P 1'
#
loop_
_entity.id
_entity.type
_entity.pdbx_description
1 polymer ?
#
loop_
_entity_poly.entity_id
_entity_poly.type
_entity_poly.pdbx_seq_one_letter_code
_entity_poly.pdbx_strand_id
1 'polypeptide(L)'
;MHKYIVLTILMIFFFNCSGKNNQEKEKAMNLKLTWGMISNYLEGESSCRAAFTIHNNSNEDLGNKGWAIFYSQSPRKITNHSASKANINQINGDWFSITPNESFSLQPGDQVTIQYDLSNYLIKETDAPLYPYLVLYDQDGNEKDISRIIDYSILQFDKPEKINRGKNDVVPIPSPENRYQSNENLSLLSENDIHKIIPTPVIINSNEGRLTISDALQIYYSEDLESEAKYLRDKLQQLTGRKFSILQKEYRGGKAIVLRTNPISINNVSSEAYVLEISSDSGLMVTGSDPAGVFYGIQSFMALLPVNIFHSPQSSIEVPNIYIEDAPRFSYRGQHLDVCRNFFSKNAVFKLLDIMSFYKLNHLQLYLSEDEGWRIEIKELPELTKVGGQRQHTSKDSPALHPSYGSGPNAYEDNTFGSGFYSREDFIEILQYAAKRHIKVIPTINFPGHARAAIKSMEARYEYFIAKGDKDLANEYRLIDPDEKSKYYSAQGYDDNVVNVARESVYKFYDTVIKSISDMYREADIPFTFFHTGGDEVPQGSWSDSPMINDQLDKMSEKIHPMDLQVNFFRKAVNMLEKYNVTIGGWEEVVLKRMENRAQGGTEINSEFVNKRVVPYFWINAWGQEDLAYRLANQGYEVVLCNVTDFYFDLAYDKDPKEPGLYWGGFNNTKDAFETAPLDLFKTTTTTPSGQPIDIDNTFKDRERLKEKNKKNIIGVQAQLWSETIKGDGMLEYFYLPKIIGFSETAWKERKWETIDDRRVREKEILKSWNIFANTIARKDLPRLYSIFGGFNYRIPSPGGVIENGLLKANTEFPGLEIRYTLDGVDPTKNSALYEKPFKVTQNVKLRSFDSSGNSSLISLVKYK
;
A
#
# COMPACT_ATOMS: atom_id res chain seq x y z
N MET A 1 7.75 -61.05 -24.02
CA MET A 1 7.00 -62.10 -23.29
C MET A 1 6.72 -61.63 -21.91
N HIS A 2 5.48 -61.77 -21.47
CA HIS A 2 4.87 -61.60 -20.17
C HIS A 2 4.55 -60.16 -19.73
N LYS A 3 3.28 -59.85 -19.96
CA LYS A 3 2.44 -58.81 -19.33
C LYS A 3 2.16 -59.17 -17.87
N TYR A 4 2.17 -58.18 -16.99
CA TYR A 4 1.38 -58.26 -15.75
C TYR A 4 0.47 -57.05 -15.68
N ILE A 5 -0.83 -57.34 -15.80
CA ILE A 5 -1.97 -56.44 -15.54
C ILE A 5 -2.26 -56.54 -14.05
N VAL A 6 -2.22 -55.46 -13.33
CA VAL A 6 -2.74 -55.37 -11.95
C VAL A 6 -4.10 -54.68 -12.03
N LEU A 7 -5.14 -55.45 -11.76
CA LEU A 7 -6.52 -55.03 -11.64
C LEU A 7 -6.76 -54.53 -10.22
N THR A 8 -7.03 -53.22 -10.04
CA THR A 8 -7.46 -52.66 -8.76
C THR A 8 -8.97 -52.64 -8.73
N ILE A 9 -9.57 -53.45 -7.87
CA ILE A 9 -11.02 -53.54 -7.64
C ILE A 9 -11.42 -52.39 -6.76
N LEU A 10 -12.28 -51.50 -7.29
CA LEU A 10 -12.97 -50.46 -6.53
C LEU A 10 -14.23 -51.10 -5.88
N MET A 11 -14.20 -51.28 -4.56
CA MET A 11 -15.39 -51.64 -3.79
C MET A 11 -16.23 -50.38 -3.56
N ILE A 12 -17.33 -50.24 -4.27
CA ILE A 12 -18.37 -49.22 -4.00
C ILE A 12 -19.32 -49.83 -2.94
N PHE A 13 -19.27 -49.29 -1.74
CA PHE A 13 -20.29 -49.55 -0.74
C PHE A 13 -21.48 -48.61 -0.99
N PHE A 14 -22.55 -49.16 -1.55
CA PHE A 14 -23.87 -48.51 -1.50
C PHE A 14 -24.46 -48.72 -0.10
N PHE A 15 -24.50 -47.66 0.72
CA PHE A 15 -25.43 -47.63 1.83
C PHE A 15 -26.76 -46.98 1.32
N ASN A 16 -27.74 -47.80 1.11
CA ASN A 16 -29.11 -47.39 1.02
C ASN A 16 -29.63 -47.07 2.43
N CYS A 17 -29.71 -45.80 2.78
CA CYS A 17 -30.54 -45.31 3.88
C CYS A 17 -31.67 -44.50 3.28
N SER A 18 -32.81 -45.16 3.05
CA SER A 18 -34.09 -44.51 2.89
C SER A 18 -34.56 -43.97 4.25
N GLY A 19 -34.19 -42.77 4.57
CA GLY A 19 -34.74 -41.95 5.63
C GLY A 19 -35.28 -40.67 5.00
N LYS A 20 -36.59 -40.56 4.93
CA LYS A 20 -37.29 -39.31 4.69
C LYS A 20 -36.94 -38.34 5.85
N ASN A 21 -35.97 -37.42 5.60
CA ASN A 21 -35.88 -36.16 6.31
C ASN A 21 -36.13 -35.05 5.28
N ASN A 22 -37.40 -34.72 5.11
CA ASN A 22 -37.80 -33.39 4.71
C ASN A 22 -37.52 -32.45 5.92
N GLN A 23 -36.24 -32.09 6.13
CA GLN A 23 -35.98 -30.80 6.78
C GLN A 23 -36.27 -29.76 5.69
N GLU A 24 -37.42 -29.08 5.86
CA GLU A 24 -37.62 -27.76 5.24
C GLU A 24 -36.35 -26.96 5.54
N LYS A 25 -35.51 -26.66 4.53
CA LYS A 25 -34.57 -25.59 4.60
C LYS A 25 -35.41 -24.35 4.91
N GLU A 26 -35.42 -23.88 6.14
CA GLU A 26 -35.96 -22.58 6.47
C GLU A 26 -35.42 -21.61 5.40
N LYS A 27 -36.33 -20.97 4.68
CA LYS A 27 -35.97 -20.05 3.60
C LYS A 27 -35.20 -18.89 4.25
N ALA A 28 -33.95 -18.75 3.90
CA ALA A 28 -33.14 -17.59 4.31
C ALA A 28 -33.94 -16.31 4.06
N MET A 29 -33.96 -15.40 5.04
CA MET A 29 -34.71 -14.15 4.94
C MET A 29 -34.16 -13.32 3.77
N ASN A 30 -34.99 -13.01 2.78
CA ASN A 30 -34.57 -12.28 1.59
C ASN A 30 -34.72 -10.77 1.82
N LEU A 31 -33.62 -10.13 2.18
CA LEU A 31 -33.56 -8.67 2.36
C LEU A 31 -32.81 -8.03 1.20
N LYS A 32 -33.30 -6.85 0.78
CA LYS A 32 -32.53 -5.93 -0.05
C LYS A 32 -32.05 -4.75 0.79
N LEU A 33 -30.80 -4.40 0.67
CA LEU A 33 -30.19 -3.29 1.40
C LEU A 33 -29.66 -2.24 0.42
N THR A 34 -30.02 -0.98 0.64
CA THR A 34 -29.48 0.14 -0.12
C THR A 34 -28.84 1.13 0.86
N TRP A 35 -27.64 1.56 0.54
CA TRP A 35 -26.96 2.59 1.32
C TRP A 35 -26.70 3.83 0.46
N GLY A 36 -26.74 5.01 1.07
CA GLY A 36 -26.46 6.26 0.37
C GLY A 36 -25.98 7.37 1.27
N MET A 37 -25.00 8.11 0.76
CA MET A 37 -24.53 9.33 1.36
C MET A 37 -25.56 10.43 1.17
N ILE A 38 -25.89 11.17 2.25
CA ILE A 38 -26.83 12.32 2.23
C ILE A 38 -26.03 13.62 2.12
N SER A 39 -25.12 13.90 3.07
CA SER A 39 -24.33 15.13 3.07
C SER A 39 -23.10 15.04 3.97
N ASN A 40 -21.99 15.65 3.54
CA ASN A 40 -20.79 15.94 4.32
C ASN A 40 -20.77 17.40 4.86
N TYR A 41 -21.90 18.14 4.76
CA TYR A 41 -21.94 19.56 5.13
C TYR A 41 -22.65 19.80 6.46
N LEU A 42 -22.55 18.85 7.40
CA LEU A 42 -23.04 19.02 8.76
C LEU A 42 -22.06 19.88 9.58
N GLU A 43 -22.55 20.37 10.73
CA GLU A 43 -21.79 21.22 11.65
C GLU A 43 -21.62 20.51 13.01
N GLY A 44 -20.61 20.92 13.77
CA GLY A 44 -20.32 20.36 15.10
C GLY A 44 -19.57 19.03 15.02
N GLU A 45 -19.84 18.14 15.97
CA GLU A 45 -19.23 16.80 16.04
C GLU A 45 -19.72 15.87 14.91
N SER A 46 -20.96 16.13 14.41
CA SER A 46 -21.54 15.42 13.26
C SER A 46 -21.06 16.08 11.98
N SER A 47 -20.20 15.41 11.23
CA SER A 47 -19.63 15.94 9.99
C SER A 47 -20.31 15.40 8.75
N CYS A 48 -20.88 14.21 8.80
CA CYS A 48 -21.61 13.62 7.67
C CYS A 48 -22.85 12.85 8.10
N ARG A 49 -23.81 12.73 7.16
CA ARG A 49 -25.06 11.94 7.29
C ARG A 49 -25.18 10.96 6.16
N ALA A 50 -25.48 9.71 6.52
CA ALA A 50 -25.79 8.63 5.59
C ALA A 50 -27.09 7.93 5.97
N ALA A 51 -27.59 7.07 5.10
CA ALA A 51 -28.79 6.27 5.37
C ALA A 51 -28.68 4.87 4.79
N PHE A 52 -29.27 3.91 5.52
CA PHE A 52 -29.65 2.62 4.99
C PHE A 52 -31.15 2.59 4.66
N THR A 53 -31.53 1.90 3.60
CA THR A 53 -32.90 1.49 3.34
C THR A 53 -32.94 -0.04 3.28
N ILE A 54 -33.72 -0.63 4.17
CA ILE A 54 -33.97 -2.09 4.24
C ILE A 54 -35.32 -2.38 3.60
N HIS A 55 -35.33 -3.25 2.58
CA HIS A 55 -36.53 -3.78 1.95
C HIS A 55 -36.69 -5.23 2.36
N ASN A 56 -37.87 -5.61 2.83
CA ASN A 56 -38.21 -6.97 3.15
C ASN A 56 -38.83 -7.67 1.94
N ASN A 57 -38.03 -8.39 1.18
CA ASN A 57 -38.46 -9.19 0.04
C ASN A 57 -38.84 -10.66 0.43
N SER A 58 -38.81 -10.97 1.74
CA SER A 58 -39.25 -12.28 2.25
C SER A 58 -40.75 -12.37 2.40
N ASN A 59 -41.27 -13.55 2.74
CA ASN A 59 -42.67 -13.77 3.04
C ASN A 59 -42.98 -13.69 4.54
N GLU A 60 -42.00 -13.32 5.37
CA GLU A 60 -42.08 -13.24 6.83
C GLU A 60 -41.79 -11.84 7.31
N ASP A 61 -42.41 -11.46 8.44
CA ASP A 61 -42.14 -10.18 9.07
C ASP A 61 -40.76 -10.12 9.67
N LEU A 62 -40.04 -9.01 9.49
CA LEU A 62 -38.86 -8.69 10.25
C LEU A 62 -39.31 -7.91 11.50
N GLY A 63 -39.34 -8.58 12.66
CA GLY A 63 -39.88 -8.06 13.94
C GLY A 63 -38.86 -7.19 14.69
N ASN A 64 -39.24 -6.80 15.91
CA ASN A 64 -38.47 -5.90 16.77
C ASN A 64 -37.34 -6.60 17.60
N LYS A 65 -37.02 -7.87 17.35
CA LYS A 65 -36.01 -8.67 18.04
C LYS A 65 -35.61 -9.90 17.24
N GLY A 66 -34.53 -10.55 17.66
CA GLY A 66 -34.09 -11.83 17.09
C GLY A 66 -33.27 -11.69 15.81
N TRP A 67 -32.77 -10.50 15.49
CA TRP A 67 -31.89 -10.29 14.34
C TRP A 67 -30.94 -9.11 14.54
N ALA A 68 -29.82 -9.13 13.80
CA ALA A 68 -28.93 -8.00 13.60
C ALA A 68 -28.30 -8.06 12.20
N ILE A 69 -28.07 -6.91 11.56
CA ILE A 69 -27.28 -6.80 10.34
C ILE A 69 -25.90 -6.28 10.75
N PHE A 70 -24.84 -6.99 10.39
CA PHE A 70 -23.46 -6.59 10.61
C PHE A 70 -22.80 -6.17 9.29
N TYR A 71 -21.81 -5.27 9.36
CA TYR A 71 -21.04 -4.79 8.22
C TYR A 71 -19.73 -4.15 8.67
N SER A 72 -18.76 -4.03 7.76
CA SER A 72 -17.59 -3.18 7.95
C SER A 72 -17.78 -1.83 7.28
N GLN A 73 -17.35 -0.74 7.91
CA GLN A 73 -17.35 0.59 7.31
C GLN A 73 -16.16 1.39 7.82
N SER A 74 -15.65 2.33 7.02
CA SER A 74 -14.61 3.27 7.44
C SER A 74 -14.85 3.74 8.88
N PRO A 75 -13.89 3.58 9.82
CA PRO A 75 -14.12 3.75 11.27
C PRO A 75 -14.38 5.22 11.61
N ARG A 76 -15.66 5.56 11.76
CA ARG A 76 -16.15 6.89 12.16
C ARG A 76 -17.09 6.73 13.33
N LYS A 77 -16.91 7.55 14.36
CA LYS A 77 -17.82 7.54 15.51
C LYS A 77 -19.23 7.90 15.06
N ILE A 78 -20.21 7.14 15.52
CA ILE A 78 -21.61 7.52 15.41
C ILE A 78 -21.87 8.66 16.39
N THR A 79 -22.26 9.81 15.88
CA THR A 79 -22.50 11.03 16.66
C THR A 79 -23.98 11.26 16.94
N ASN A 80 -24.85 10.80 16.04
CA ASN A 80 -26.30 10.84 16.21
C ASN A 80 -26.98 9.75 15.35
N HIS A 81 -27.96 9.08 15.94
CA HIS A 81 -28.94 8.30 15.20
C HIS A 81 -30.28 9.00 15.42
N SER A 82 -30.86 9.51 14.33
CA SER A 82 -32.24 9.99 14.41
C SER A 82 -33.09 8.86 15.00
N ALA A 83 -34.05 9.21 15.86
CA ALA A 83 -34.92 8.25 16.54
C ALA A 83 -35.73 7.41 15.54
N SER A 84 -35.03 6.56 14.82
CA SER A 84 -35.57 5.66 13.80
C SER A 84 -35.91 4.31 14.44
N LYS A 85 -36.55 3.47 13.67
CA LYS A 85 -37.04 2.15 14.12
C LYS A 85 -35.90 1.17 14.46
N ALA A 86 -34.61 1.51 14.17
CA ALA A 86 -33.47 0.64 14.44
C ALA A 86 -32.24 1.47 14.90
N ASN A 87 -31.35 0.85 15.67
CA ASN A 87 -30.12 1.44 16.15
C ASN A 87 -28.94 1.01 15.25
N ILE A 88 -28.03 1.94 15.01
CA ILE A 88 -26.73 1.65 14.38
C ILE A 88 -25.67 1.81 15.47
N ASN A 89 -24.84 0.78 15.66
CA ASN A 89 -23.81 0.75 16.69
C ASN A 89 -22.45 0.46 16.04
N GLN A 90 -21.42 1.24 16.41
CA GLN A 90 -20.03 0.86 16.20
C GLN A 90 -19.65 -0.11 17.33
N ILE A 91 -19.22 -1.31 17.00
CA ILE A 91 -18.88 -2.34 17.99
C ILE A 91 -17.41 -2.14 18.41
N ASN A 92 -16.50 -2.16 17.45
CA ASN A 92 -15.08 -1.88 17.64
C ASN A 92 -14.40 -1.73 16.27
N GLY A 93 -13.46 -0.79 16.13
CA GLY A 93 -12.83 -0.52 14.85
C GLY A 93 -13.84 -0.17 13.74
N ASP A 94 -13.72 -0.84 12.62
CA ASP A 94 -14.60 -0.68 11.45
C ASP A 94 -15.82 -1.63 11.45
N TRP A 95 -16.08 -2.33 12.55
CA TRP A 95 -17.18 -3.28 12.66
C TRP A 95 -18.42 -2.66 13.29
N PHE A 96 -19.53 -2.71 12.57
CA PHE A 96 -20.82 -2.08 12.91
C PHE A 96 -21.96 -3.07 12.90
N SER A 97 -23.04 -2.71 13.60
CA SER A 97 -24.31 -3.46 13.56
C SER A 97 -25.52 -2.54 13.43
N ILE A 98 -26.58 -3.04 12.80
CA ILE A 98 -27.96 -2.52 12.83
C ILE A 98 -28.77 -3.48 13.65
N THR A 99 -29.40 -2.99 14.72
CA THR A 99 -30.29 -3.77 15.59
C THR A 99 -31.67 -3.12 15.68
N PRO A 100 -32.77 -3.89 15.72
CA PRO A 100 -34.10 -3.31 15.86
C PRO A 100 -34.28 -2.65 17.23
N ASN A 101 -35.14 -1.65 17.30
CA ASN A 101 -35.69 -1.17 18.54
C ASN A 101 -37.13 -1.71 18.79
N GLU A 102 -37.74 -1.40 19.93
CA GLU A 102 -39.05 -1.89 20.33
C GLU A 102 -40.17 -1.54 19.31
N SER A 103 -40.00 -0.45 18.56
CA SER A 103 -40.99 0.02 17.58
C SER A 103 -40.77 -0.55 16.17
N PHE A 104 -39.77 -1.39 15.98
CA PHE A 104 -39.45 -1.92 14.66
C PHE A 104 -40.44 -2.97 14.20
N SER A 105 -40.97 -2.82 13.02
CA SER A 105 -41.76 -3.83 12.30
C SER A 105 -41.63 -3.53 10.80
N LEU A 106 -41.35 -4.55 10.02
CA LEU A 106 -41.17 -4.46 8.58
C LEU A 106 -41.84 -5.65 7.90
N GLN A 107 -43.05 -5.41 7.41
CA GLN A 107 -43.88 -6.42 6.75
C GLN A 107 -43.28 -6.85 5.40
N PRO A 108 -43.62 -8.04 4.87
CA PRO A 108 -43.28 -8.44 3.52
C PRO A 108 -43.69 -7.38 2.48
N GLY A 109 -42.73 -6.99 1.63
CA GLY A 109 -42.86 -5.95 0.62
C GLY A 109 -42.68 -4.51 1.08
N ASP A 110 -42.55 -4.25 2.39
CA ASP A 110 -42.32 -2.91 2.93
C ASP A 110 -40.82 -2.55 2.95
N GLN A 111 -40.55 -1.26 3.13
CA GLN A 111 -39.21 -0.73 3.35
C GLN A 111 -39.13 0.25 4.54
N VAL A 112 -37.94 0.33 5.14
CA VAL A 112 -37.65 1.31 6.19
C VAL A 112 -36.30 1.99 5.91
N THR A 113 -36.27 3.31 6.12
CA THR A 113 -35.00 4.09 6.01
C THR A 113 -34.51 4.48 7.38
N ILE A 114 -33.22 4.23 7.65
CA ILE A 114 -32.52 4.49 8.90
C ILE A 114 -31.41 5.50 8.59
N GLN A 115 -31.54 6.72 9.09
CA GLN A 115 -30.52 7.77 8.96
C GLN A 115 -29.62 7.77 10.19
N TYR A 116 -28.33 8.08 9.98
CA TYR A 116 -27.35 8.21 11.04
C TYR A 116 -26.28 9.23 10.69
N ASP A 117 -25.72 9.86 11.72
CA ASP A 117 -24.65 10.84 11.60
C ASP A 117 -23.34 10.25 12.11
N LEU A 118 -22.26 10.59 11.44
CA LEU A 118 -20.92 10.13 11.74
C LEU A 118 -19.98 11.32 11.93
N SER A 119 -18.95 11.15 12.74
CA SER A 119 -17.82 12.06 12.77
C SER A 119 -17.08 12.06 11.44
N ASN A 120 -16.44 13.18 11.09
CA ASN A 120 -15.65 13.29 9.87
C ASN A 120 -16.53 13.17 8.59
N TYR A 121 -16.00 12.66 7.47
CA TYR A 121 -16.64 12.65 6.16
C TYR A 121 -16.45 11.29 5.45
N LEU A 122 -17.34 10.99 4.48
CA LEU A 122 -17.29 9.84 3.58
C LEU A 122 -17.51 10.34 2.15
N ILE A 123 -16.58 10.08 1.22
CA ILE A 123 -16.62 10.64 -0.13
C ILE A 123 -16.40 9.64 -1.26
N LYS A 124 -16.09 8.39 -0.93
CA LYS A 124 -15.77 7.33 -1.87
C LYS A 124 -16.76 6.15 -1.78
N GLU A 125 -16.91 5.42 -2.87
CA GLU A 125 -17.65 4.16 -2.84
C GLU A 125 -16.97 3.13 -1.90
N THR A 126 -15.65 3.24 -1.70
CA THR A 126 -14.90 2.42 -0.73
C THR A 126 -15.18 2.75 0.74
N ASP A 127 -15.82 3.89 1.03
CA ASP A 127 -16.28 4.25 2.39
C ASP A 127 -17.63 3.63 2.74
N ALA A 128 -18.37 3.13 1.75
CA ALA A 128 -19.67 2.52 1.97
C ALA A 128 -19.56 1.24 2.80
N PRO A 129 -20.63 0.81 3.47
CA PRO A 129 -20.66 -0.46 4.17
C PRO A 129 -20.23 -1.62 3.28
N LEU A 130 -19.32 -2.44 3.80
CA LEU A 130 -18.75 -3.58 3.10
C LEU A 130 -19.30 -4.87 3.67
N TYR A 131 -19.62 -5.80 2.78
CA TYR A 131 -20.04 -7.16 3.11
C TYR A 131 -21.16 -7.22 4.19
N PRO A 132 -22.34 -6.60 3.99
CA PRO A 132 -23.42 -6.70 4.95
C PRO A 132 -23.94 -8.14 5.04
N TYR A 133 -24.17 -8.62 6.27
CA TYR A 133 -24.72 -9.95 6.55
C TYR A 133 -25.72 -9.90 7.71
N LEU A 134 -26.73 -10.75 7.65
CA LEU A 134 -27.77 -10.92 8.63
C LEU A 134 -27.40 -12.04 9.59
N VAL A 135 -27.55 -11.80 10.89
CA VAL A 135 -27.49 -12.81 11.95
C VAL A 135 -28.89 -12.92 12.56
N LEU A 136 -29.40 -14.14 12.61
CA LEU A 136 -30.65 -14.47 13.27
C LEU A 136 -30.35 -15.14 14.61
N TYR A 137 -31.09 -14.74 15.64
CA TYR A 137 -30.95 -15.28 16.99
C TYR A 137 -32.18 -16.08 17.37
N ASP A 138 -32.00 -17.13 18.19
CA ASP A 138 -33.08 -17.86 18.83
C ASP A 138 -33.70 -17.09 20.01
N GLN A 139 -34.64 -17.70 20.72
CA GLN A 139 -35.35 -17.07 21.85
C GLN A 139 -34.42 -16.88 23.07
N ASP A 140 -33.35 -17.65 23.15
CA ASP A 140 -32.34 -17.60 24.21
C ASP A 140 -31.20 -16.64 23.88
N GLY A 141 -31.20 -16.04 22.67
CA GLY A 141 -30.19 -15.10 22.21
C GLY A 141 -28.97 -15.76 21.56
N ASN A 142 -29.01 -17.06 21.28
CA ASN A 142 -27.91 -17.73 20.57
C ASN A 142 -28.04 -17.51 19.06
N GLU A 143 -26.93 -17.47 18.36
CA GLU A 143 -26.88 -17.37 16.90
C GLU A 143 -27.50 -18.64 16.27
N LYS A 144 -28.53 -18.46 15.44
CA LYS A 144 -29.25 -19.53 14.75
C LYS A 144 -28.80 -19.66 13.29
N ASP A 145 -28.62 -18.53 12.61
CA ASP A 145 -28.22 -18.47 11.20
C ASP A 145 -27.44 -17.21 10.91
N ILE A 146 -26.45 -17.31 10.02
CA ILE A 146 -25.64 -16.20 9.51
C ILE A 146 -25.69 -16.26 7.99
N SER A 147 -26.23 -15.21 7.36
CA SER A 147 -26.40 -15.17 5.91
C SER A 147 -25.99 -13.83 5.30
N ARG A 148 -25.26 -13.86 4.17
CA ARG A 148 -24.89 -12.67 3.42
C ARG A 148 -26.10 -12.00 2.80
N ILE A 149 -26.20 -10.67 2.87
CA ILE A 149 -27.16 -9.87 2.12
C ILE A 149 -26.57 -9.60 0.74
N ILE A 150 -27.00 -10.37 -0.26
CA ILE A 150 -26.46 -10.33 -1.63
C ILE A 150 -27.04 -9.14 -2.41
N ASP A 151 -28.37 -8.85 -2.24
CA ASP A 151 -29.01 -7.69 -2.89
C ASP A 151 -28.67 -6.41 -2.12
N TYR A 152 -27.42 -5.94 -2.35
CA TYR A 152 -26.89 -4.71 -1.74
C TYR A 152 -26.46 -3.74 -2.84
N SER A 153 -26.82 -2.46 -2.67
CA SER A 153 -26.48 -1.40 -3.61
C SER A 153 -26.08 -0.09 -2.91
N ILE A 154 -25.19 0.66 -3.56
CA ILE A 154 -24.73 1.99 -3.12
C ILE A 154 -25.34 3.04 -4.05
N LEU A 155 -25.95 4.08 -3.48
CA LEU A 155 -26.48 5.21 -4.24
C LEU A 155 -25.34 6.11 -4.74
N GLN A 156 -25.52 6.72 -5.89
CA GLN A 156 -24.51 7.57 -6.52
C GLN A 156 -24.15 8.80 -5.67
N PHE A 157 -22.87 9.12 -5.67
CA PHE A 157 -22.32 10.38 -5.19
C PHE A 157 -22.45 11.43 -6.33
N ASP A 158 -23.58 12.10 -6.40
CA ASP A 158 -24.00 12.91 -7.56
C ASP A 158 -23.96 14.42 -7.31
N LYS A 159 -23.61 14.85 -6.08
CA LYS A 159 -23.63 16.26 -5.67
C LYS A 159 -22.39 16.63 -4.85
N PRO A 160 -21.98 17.93 -4.88
CA PRO A 160 -20.80 18.39 -4.13
C PRO A 160 -20.85 18.07 -2.63
N GLU A 161 -22.01 18.18 -1.98
CA GLU A 161 -22.19 17.86 -0.56
C GLU A 161 -22.00 16.39 -0.20
N LYS A 162 -21.99 15.49 -1.20
CA LYS A 162 -21.67 14.06 -1.03
C LYS A 162 -20.22 13.73 -1.34
N ILE A 163 -19.52 14.59 -2.10
CA ILE A 163 -18.17 14.34 -2.64
C ILE A 163 -17.08 15.12 -1.91
N ASN A 164 -17.39 16.33 -1.41
CA ASN A 164 -16.42 17.17 -0.71
C ASN A 164 -16.26 16.75 0.76
N ARG A 165 -15.02 16.88 1.27
CA ARG A 165 -14.66 16.69 2.68
C ARG A 165 -15.07 17.91 3.52
N GLY A 166 -16.35 18.24 3.51
CA GLY A 166 -16.88 19.45 4.12
C GLY A 166 -16.84 20.68 3.20
N LYS A 167 -17.36 21.83 3.72
CA LYS A 167 -17.51 23.09 2.97
C LYS A 167 -16.17 23.72 2.54
N ASN A 168 -15.08 23.43 3.24
CA ASN A 168 -13.76 24.02 3.02
C ASN A 168 -12.85 23.18 2.11
N ASP A 169 -13.33 22.06 1.59
CA ASP A 169 -12.59 21.25 0.63
C ASP A 169 -12.65 21.89 -0.77
N VAL A 170 -11.54 22.46 -1.20
CA VAL A 170 -11.41 23.14 -2.49
C VAL A 170 -10.72 22.30 -3.57
N VAL A 171 -10.37 21.05 -3.26
CA VAL A 171 -9.88 20.11 -4.30
C VAL A 171 -10.97 19.97 -5.36
N PRO A 172 -10.68 20.23 -6.64
CA PRO A 172 -11.67 20.13 -7.69
C PRO A 172 -12.31 18.73 -7.78
N ILE A 173 -13.64 18.70 -7.92
CA ILE A 173 -14.32 17.44 -8.25
C ILE A 173 -13.92 17.05 -9.67
N PRO A 174 -13.38 15.84 -9.91
CA PRO A 174 -12.96 15.42 -11.23
C PRO A 174 -14.11 15.48 -12.24
N SER A 175 -13.93 16.29 -13.26
CA SER A 175 -14.81 16.38 -14.41
C SER A 175 -13.98 16.28 -15.69
N PRO A 176 -14.60 15.97 -16.85
CA PRO A 176 -13.86 16.01 -18.12
C PRO A 176 -13.19 17.37 -18.37
N GLU A 177 -13.88 18.47 -18.01
CA GLU A 177 -13.38 19.84 -18.15
C GLU A 177 -12.14 20.08 -17.27
N ASN A 178 -12.20 19.73 -15.98
CA ASN A 178 -11.08 19.92 -15.05
C ASN A 178 -9.86 19.08 -15.48
N ARG A 179 -10.08 17.83 -15.91
CA ARG A 179 -9.00 16.97 -16.45
C ARG A 179 -8.40 17.58 -17.72
N TYR A 180 -9.22 18.15 -18.60
CA TYR A 180 -8.74 18.82 -19.79
C TYR A 180 -7.83 20.00 -19.44
N GLN A 181 -8.25 20.85 -18.54
CA GLN A 181 -7.48 22.01 -18.06
C GLN A 181 -6.16 21.60 -17.41
N SER A 182 -6.18 20.57 -16.54
CA SER A 182 -4.96 20.06 -15.88
C SER A 182 -3.91 19.53 -16.87
N ASN A 183 -4.35 19.04 -18.04
CA ASN A 183 -3.48 18.45 -19.06
C ASN A 183 -3.24 19.36 -20.26
N GLU A 184 -3.74 20.62 -20.27
CA GLU A 184 -3.70 21.50 -21.45
C GLU A 184 -2.29 21.83 -21.94
N ASN A 185 -1.31 21.81 -21.01
CA ASN A 185 0.09 22.09 -21.29
C ASN A 185 0.91 20.84 -21.69
N LEU A 186 0.28 19.67 -21.74
CA LEU A 186 0.91 18.44 -22.19
C LEU A 186 0.72 18.25 -23.70
N SER A 187 1.74 17.72 -24.34
CA SER A 187 1.74 17.47 -25.79
C SER A 187 2.39 16.15 -26.12
N LEU A 188 1.97 15.54 -27.22
CA LEU A 188 2.63 14.34 -27.75
C LEU A 188 4.00 14.73 -28.32
N LEU A 189 5.05 14.10 -27.81
CA LEU A 189 6.43 14.32 -28.22
C LEU A 189 6.89 13.32 -29.28
N SER A 190 7.99 13.62 -29.99
CA SER A 190 8.62 12.66 -30.87
C SER A 190 9.30 11.52 -30.07
N GLU A 191 9.60 10.38 -30.71
CA GLU A 191 10.28 9.24 -30.09
C GLU A 191 11.70 9.60 -29.60
N ASN A 192 12.32 10.58 -30.21
CA ASN A 192 13.66 11.04 -29.86
C ASN A 192 13.66 12.00 -28.66
N ASP A 193 12.52 12.61 -28.35
CA ASP A 193 12.37 13.60 -27.28
C ASP A 193 11.93 12.98 -25.94
N ILE A 194 11.64 11.69 -25.89
CA ILE A 194 11.28 10.98 -24.65
C ILE A 194 12.46 10.22 -24.06
N HIS A 195 12.38 9.87 -22.79
CA HIS A 195 13.43 9.10 -22.11
C HIS A 195 13.63 7.71 -22.74
N LYS A 196 14.86 7.26 -22.78
CA LYS A 196 15.19 5.89 -23.23
C LYS A 196 14.84 4.87 -22.16
N ILE A 197 15.10 5.20 -20.89
CA ILE A 197 14.84 4.38 -19.71
C ILE A 197 14.38 5.24 -18.54
N ILE A 198 13.61 4.65 -17.63
CA ILE A 198 13.24 5.15 -16.30
C ILE A 198 13.68 4.10 -15.27
N PRO A 199 14.29 4.50 -14.13
CA PRO A 199 14.79 5.84 -13.78
C PRO A 199 15.85 6.34 -14.74
N THR A 200 15.87 7.67 -14.97
CA THR A 200 16.78 8.28 -15.96
C THR A 200 18.22 8.29 -15.46
N PRO A 201 19.19 7.81 -16.26
CA PRO A 201 20.60 7.76 -15.84
C PRO A 201 21.22 9.14 -15.69
N VAL A 202 22.37 9.16 -14.98
CA VAL A 202 23.22 10.35 -14.87
C VAL A 202 23.71 10.79 -16.25
N ILE A 203 24.31 9.87 -17.01
CA ILE A 203 24.77 10.10 -18.39
C ILE A 203 24.18 9.02 -19.30
N ILE A 204 23.69 9.43 -20.47
CA ILE A 204 23.22 8.54 -21.53
C ILE A 204 23.58 9.12 -22.89
N ASN A 205 24.37 8.39 -23.67
CA ASN A 205 24.82 8.77 -25.00
C ASN A 205 24.44 7.70 -26.01
N SER A 206 23.64 8.05 -27.00
CA SER A 206 23.26 7.16 -28.12
C SER A 206 24.33 7.26 -29.23
N ASN A 207 24.78 6.12 -29.72
CA ASN A 207 25.75 6.02 -30.83
C ASN A 207 25.07 5.38 -32.04
N GLU A 208 25.67 5.56 -33.21
CA GLU A 208 25.20 4.89 -34.42
C GLU A 208 25.43 3.38 -34.37
N GLY A 209 24.54 2.63 -35.03
CA GLY A 209 24.61 1.17 -35.07
C GLY A 209 23.70 0.45 -34.07
N ARG A 210 23.63 -0.87 -34.19
CA ARG A 210 22.82 -1.75 -33.37
C ARG A 210 23.56 -3.06 -33.10
N LEU A 211 23.38 -3.60 -31.91
CA LEU A 211 23.86 -4.91 -31.51
C LEU A 211 22.73 -5.92 -31.62
N THR A 212 23.00 -7.05 -32.27
CA THR A 212 22.13 -8.23 -32.28
C THR A 212 22.46 -9.12 -31.09
N ILE A 213 21.54 -9.25 -30.14
CA ILE A 213 21.64 -10.19 -29.03
C ILE A 213 21.06 -11.53 -29.49
N SER A 214 21.88 -12.59 -29.48
CA SER A 214 21.48 -13.96 -29.79
C SER A 214 22.30 -14.96 -28.97
N ASP A 215 21.97 -16.24 -29.07
CA ASP A 215 22.68 -17.36 -28.40
C ASP A 215 24.11 -17.59 -28.90
N ALA A 216 24.52 -16.86 -29.99
CA ALA A 216 25.93 -16.79 -30.40
C ALA A 216 26.79 -15.99 -29.43
N LEU A 217 26.21 -15.11 -28.61
CA LEU A 217 26.94 -14.34 -27.60
C LEU A 217 27.04 -15.15 -26.30
N GLN A 218 28.26 -15.39 -25.88
CA GLN A 218 28.56 -16.00 -24.58
C GLN A 218 28.54 -14.94 -23.47
N ILE A 219 28.10 -15.31 -22.28
CA ILE A 219 28.06 -14.44 -21.10
C ILE A 219 29.29 -14.76 -20.24
N TYR A 220 30.24 -13.83 -20.19
CA TYR A 220 31.41 -13.88 -19.30
C TYR A 220 31.13 -13.12 -18.02
N TYR A 221 31.56 -13.63 -16.86
CA TYR A 221 31.32 -12.97 -15.58
C TYR A 221 32.50 -13.17 -14.60
N SER A 222 32.72 -12.15 -13.73
CA SER A 222 33.65 -12.21 -12.62
C SER A 222 33.15 -13.17 -11.52
N GLU A 223 34.03 -13.70 -10.68
CA GLU A 223 33.73 -14.73 -9.68
C GLU A 223 32.55 -14.39 -8.75
N ASP A 224 32.41 -13.13 -8.39
CA ASP A 224 31.36 -12.58 -7.48
C ASP A 224 29.99 -12.36 -8.15
N LEU A 225 29.84 -12.64 -9.46
CA LEU A 225 28.66 -12.28 -10.25
C LEU A 225 27.84 -13.50 -10.78
N GLU A 226 27.94 -14.65 -10.13
CA GLU A 226 27.22 -15.85 -10.60
C GLU A 226 25.70 -15.67 -10.58
N SER A 227 25.18 -14.96 -9.57
CA SER A 227 23.73 -14.67 -9.43
C SER A 227 23.23 -13.79 -10.57
N GLU A 228 23.94 -12.70 -10.88
CA GLU A 228 23.61 -11.72 -11.92
C GLU A 228 23.72 -12.35 -13.32
N ALA A 229 24.75 -13.19 -13.53
CA ALA A 229 24.93 -13.92 -14.78
C ALA A 229 23.79 -14.94 -15.03
N LYS A 230 23.38 -15.67 -13.99
CA LYS A 230 22.22 -16.58 -14.05
C LYS A 230 20.93 -15.79 -14.30
N TYR A 231 20.72 -14.69 -13.59
CA TYR A 231 19.55 -13.84 -13.79
C TYR A 231 19.45 -13.33 -15.24
N LEU A 232 20.53 -12.75 -15.78
CA LEU A 232 20.55 -12.25 -17.16
C LEU A 232 20.33 -13.38 -18.16
N ARG A 233 21.03 -14.53 -18.00
CA ARG A 233 20.84 -15.71 -18.85
C ARG A 233 19.36 -16.14 -18.89
N ASP A 234 18.72 -16.25 -17.73
CA ASP A 234 17.34 -16.75 -17.64
C ASP A 234 16.36 -15.77 -18.29
N LYS A 235 16.58 -14.46 -18.12
CA LYS A 235 15.79 -13.42 -18.81
C LYS A 235 15.99 -13.47 -20.34
N LEU A 236 17.22 -13.56 -20.81
CA LEU A 236 17.50 -13.70 -22.25
C LEU A 236 16.90 -14.98 -22.83
N GLN A 237 16.98 -16.10 -22.11
CA GLN A 237 16.35 -17.36 -22.53
C GLN A 237 14.81 -17.24 -22.61
N GLN A 238 14.19 -16.57 -21.63
CA GLN A 238 12.74 -16.29 -21.65
C GLN A 238 12.34 -15.45 -22.86
N LEU A 239 13.10 -14.39 -23.15
CA LEU A 239 12.80 -13.44 -24.23
C LEU A 239 13.13 -13.95 -25.63
N THR A 240 14.10 -14.89 -25.77
CA THR A 240 14.52 -15.37 -27.08
C THR A 240 14.10 -16.80 -27.39
N GLY A 241 13.70 -17.57 -26.38
CA GLY A 241 13.51 -19.01 -26.53
C GLY A 241 14.82 -19.79 -26.78
N ARG A 242 16.00 -19.14 -26.66
CA ARG A 242 17.33 -19.70 -26.95
C ARG A 242 18.12 -19.91 -25.67
N LYS A 243 19.07 -20.86 -25.68
CA LYS A 243 19.93 -21.15 -24.53
C LYS A 243 21.22 -20.33 -24.61
N PHE A 244 21.52 -19.55 -23.58
CA PHE A 244 22.76 -18.79 -23.45
C PHE A 244 23.74 -19.54 -22.54
N SER A 245 25.02 -19.55 -22.95
CA SER A 245 26.11 -20.11 -22.13
C SER A 245 26.67 -19.04 -21.20
N ILE A 246 26.91 -19.40 -19.91
CA ILE A 246 27.59 -18.56 -18.95
C ILE A 246 28.97 -19.14 -18.62
N LEU A 247 30.00 -18.29 -18.53
CA LEU A 247 31.38 -18.66 -18.36
C LEU A 247 32.06 -17.81 -17.27
N GLN A 248 32.43 -18.44 -16.17
CA GLN A 248 33.24 -17.80 -15.13
C GLN A 248 34.72 -17.78 -15.60
N LYS A 249 35.05 -16.82 -16.47
CA LYS A 249 36.40 -16.65 -17.03
C LYS A 249 36.70 -15.19 -17.30
N GLU A 250 37.99 -14.85 -17.27
CA GLU A 250 38.45 -13.57 -17.77
C GLU A 250 38.13 -13.42 -19.27
N TYR A 251 37.45 -12.30 -19.60
CA TYR A 251 37.17 -11.94 -20.98
C TYR A 251 38.44 -11.44 -21.68
N ARG A 252 38.82 -12.05 -22.80
CA ARG A 252 40.04 -11.76 -23.53
C ARG A 252 39.86 -11.04 -24.86
N GLY A 253 38.64 -10.54 -25.11
CA GLY A 253 38.30 -9.83 -26.35
C GLY A 253 37.37 -10.59 -27.29
N GLY A 254 36.79 -9.87 -28.26
CA GLY A 254 35.79 -10.38 -29.19
C GLY A 254 34.40 -9.83 -28.89
N LYS A 255 33.38 -10.33 -29.57
CA LYS A 255 31.99 -9.94 -29.36
C LYS A 255 31.32 -10.85 -28.34
N ALA A 256 30.92 -10.30 -27.18
CA ALA A 256 30.35 -11.07 -26.06
C ALA A 256 29.43 -10.23 -25.19
N ILE A 257 28.78 -10.90 -24.21
CA ILE A 257 28.17 -10.25 -23.03
C ILE A 257 29.16 -10.39 -21.88
N VAL A 258 29.50 -9.27 -21.20
CA VAL A 258 30.49 -9.25 -20.16
C VAL A 258 29.94 -8.56 -18.92
N LEU A 259 29.92 -9.28 -17.78
CA LEU A 259 29.60 -8.76 -16.46
C LEU A 259 30.85 -8.74 -15.60
N ARG A 260 31.21 -7.57 -15.05
CA ARG A 260 32.40 -7.43 -14.21
C ARG A 260 32.23 -6.39 -13.12
N THR A 261 32.93 -6.56 -12.02
CA THR A 261 33.09 -5.54 -10.99
C THR A 261 34.45 -4.82 -11.14
N ASN A 262 34.45 -3.51 -11.03
CA ASN A 262 35.62 -2.66 -10.96
C ASN A 262 35.37 -1.46 -10.05
N PRO A 263 36.38 -0.94 -9.33
CA PRO A 263 36.21 0.31 -8.61
C PRO A 263 35.85 1.45 -9.56
N ILE A 264 34.60 1.90 -9.49
CA ILE A 264 34.07 3.05 -10.24
C ILE A 264 33.34 4.00 -9.29
N SER A 265 33.31 5.28 -9.62
CA SER A 265 32.57 6.29 -8.88
C SER A 265 31.94 7.26 -9.87
N ILE A 266 30.64 7.50 -9.72
CA ILE A 266 29.86 8.39 -10.59
C ILE A 266 29.19 9.43 -9.68
N ASN A 267 29.44 10.73 -9.93
CA ASN A 267 29.02 11.83 -9.06
C ASN A 267 29.41 11.62 -7.58
N ASN A 268 30.62 11.10 -7.32
CA ASN A 268 31.14 10.74 -5.99
C ASN A 268 30.40 9.59 -5.28
N VAL A 269 29.53 8.86 -5.99
CA VAL A 269 28.87 7.65 -5.50
C VAL A 269 29.61 6.43 -6.03
N SER A 270 30.09 5.58 -5.13
CA SER A 270 30.83 4.35 -5.45
C SER A 270 30.12 3.07 -4.99
N SER A 271 28.92 3.17 -4.44
CA SER A 271 28.06 2.02 -4.17
C SER A 271 26.95 1.96 -5.20
N GLU A 272 26.65 0.76 -5.69
CA GLU A 272 25.58 0.51 -6.68
C GLU A 272 25.76 1.28 -8.01
N ALA A 273 26.93 1.86 -8.26
CA ALA A 273 27.25 2.56 -9.50
C ALA A 273 27.55 1.58 -10.64
N TYR A 274 27.22 1.95 -11.87
CA TYR A 274 27.49 1.11 -13.03
C TYR A 274 27.75 1.90 -14.29
N VAL A 275 28.51 1.25 -15.21
CA VAL A 275 28.68 1.65 -16.62
C VAL A 275 28.09 0.54 -17.49
N LEU A 276 27.23 0.92 -18.43
CA LEU A 276 26.64 0.03 -19.44
C LEU A 276 27.09 0.48 -20.83
N GLU A 277 27.77 -0.40 -21.55
CA GLU A 277 28.20 -0.18 -22.94
C GLU A 277 27.55 -1.22 -23.86
N ILE A 278 26.88 -0.77 -24.88
CA ILE A 278 26.33 -1.60 -25.96
C ILE A 278 26.97 -1.16 -27.27
N SER A 279 27.68 -2.08 -27.92
CA SER A 279 28.39 -1.84 -29.16
C SER A 279 28.20 -2.98 -30.16
N SER A 280 27.93 -2.66 -31.43
CA SER A 280 27.92 -3.64 -32.52
C SER A 280 29.22 -4.43 -32.66
N ASP A 281 30.33 -3.86 -32.21
CA ASP A 281 31.67 -4.45 -32.38
C ASP A 281 32.11 -5.32 -31.20
N SER A 282 31.90 -4.83 -29.96
CA SER A 282 32.38 -5.51 -28.74
C SER A 282 31.27 -6.27 -28.00
N GLY A 283 30.00 -6.00 -28.28
CA GLY A 283 28.86 -6.66 -27.61
C GLY A 283 28.26 -5.82 -26.49
N LEU A 284 27.81 -6.47 -25.41
CA LEU A 284 27.22 -5.87 -24.22
C LEU A 284 28.19 -5.97 -23.05
N MET A 285 28.54 -4.85 -22.44
CA MET A 285 29.41 -4.81 -21.25
C MET A 285 28.72 -4.08 -20.11
N VAL A 286 28.62 -4.71 -18.96
CA VAL A 286 28.14 -4.11 -17.70
C VAL A 286 29.27 -4.17 -16.69
N THR A 287 29.72 -2.98 -16.26
CA THR A 287 30.73 -2.82 -15.21
C THR A 287 30.07 -2.16 -14.00
N GLY A 288 30.01 -2.84 -12.86
CA GLY A 288 29.50 -2.28 -11.62
C GLY A 288 30.59 -2.00 -10.59
N SER A 289 30.34 -1.08 -9.67
CA SER A 289 31.20 -0.88 -8.48
C SER A 289 31.15 -2.08 -7.53
N ASP A 290 30.04 -2.80 -7.58
CA ASP A 290 29.67 -3.96 -6.78
C ASP A 290 28.62 -4.81 -7.55
N PRO A 291 28.24 -6.00 -7.05
CA PRO A 291 27.22 -6.84 -7.71
C PRO A 291 25.86 -6.15 -7.90
N ALA A 292 25.44 -5.28 -6.97
CA ALA A 292 24.21 -4.51 -7.11
C ALA A 292 24.28 -3.52 -8.28
N GLY A 293 25.41 -2.85 -8.47
CA GLY A 293 25.66 -1.98 -9.62
C GLY A 293 25.55 -2.75 -10.94
N VAL A 294 26.14 -3.95 -11.03
CA VAL A 294 25.98 -4.82 -12.22
C VAL A 294 24.53 -5.19 -12.44
N PHE A 295 23.80 -5.54 -11.38
CA PHE A 295 22.38 -5.87 -11.47
C PHE A 295 21.55 -4.69 -12.00
N TYR A 296 21.77 -3.45 -11.52
CA TYR A 296 21.06 -2.26 -12.03
C TYR A 296 21.47 -1.91 -13.46
N GLY A 297 22.69 -2.18 -13.88
CA GLY A 297 23.10 -2.11 -15.27
C GLY A 297 22.31 -3.11 -16.15
N ILE A 298 22.06 -4.32 -15.65
CA ILE A 298 21.21 -5.31 -16.32
C ILE A 298 19.76 -4.80 -16.39
N GLN A 299 19.20 -4.20 -15.33
CA GLN A 299 17.84 -3.63 -15.39
C GLN A 299 17.75 -2.50 -16.43
N SER A 300 18.76 -1.64 -16.53
CA SER A 300 18.85 -0.62 -17.56
C SER A 300 18.91 -1.21 -18.96
N PHE A 301 19.67 -2.27 -19.18
CA PHE A 301 19.67 -3.02 -20.41
C PHE A 301 18.26 -3.58 -20.73
N MET A 302 17.60 -4.22 -19.77
CA MET A 302 16.22 -4.72 -19.92
C MET A 302 15.22 -3.61 -20.29
N ALA A 303 15.36 -2.41 -19.72
CA ALA A 303 14.53 -1.25 -20.04
C ALA A 303 14.77 -0.66 -21.44
N LEU A 304 15.94 -0.90 -22.06
CA LEU A 304 16.26 -0.52 -23.44
C LEU A 304 15.67 -1.47 -24.48
N LEU A 305 15.24 -2.68 -24.08
CA LEU A 305 14.72 -3.65 -25.03
C LEU A 305 13.41 -3.16 -25.66
N PRO A 306 13.18 -3.48 -26.96
CA PRO A 306 11.91 -3.19 -27.63
C PRO A 306 10.72 -3.79 -26.87
N VAL A 307 9.64 -3.02 -26.72
CA VAL A 307 8.46 -3.46 -25.95
C VAL A 307 7.87 -4.78 -26.48
N ASN A 308 7.86 -4.97 -27.80
CA ASN A 308 7.28 -6.14 -28.45
C ASN A 308 7.96 -7.47 -28.05
N ILE A 309 9.22 -7.45 -27.61
CA ILE A 309 9.94 -8.67 -27.19
C ILE A 309 9.32 -9.30 -25.92
N PHE A 310 8.71 -8.48 -25.07
CA PHE A 310 8.04 -8.94 -23.85
C PHE A 310 6.68 -9.59 -24.13
N HIS A 311 6.07 -9.32 -25.31
CA HIS A 311 4.82 -9.94 -25.73
C HIS A 311 5.01 -11.31 -26.36
N SER A 312 6.10 -11.49 -27.13
CA SER A 312 6.40 -12.80 -27.76
C SER A 312 7.90 -12.97 -27.94
N PRO A 313 8.45 -14.14 -27.58
CA PRO A 313 9.87 -14.43 -27.78
C PRO A 313 10.30 -14.31 -29.23
N GLN A 314 11.50 -13.73 -29.46
CA GLN A 314 12.14 -13.60 -30.78
C GLN A 314 13.53 -14.23 -30.73
N SER A 315 13.94 -14.94 -31.80
CA SER A 315 15.23 -15.67 -31.82
C SER A 315 16.46 -14.76 -31.63
N SER A 316 16.31 -13.46 -31.85
CA SER A 316 17.33 -12.43 -31.61
C SER A 316 16.68 -11.10 -31.30
N ILE A 317 17.40 -10.21 -30.60
CA ILE A 317 16.94 -8.89 -30.19
C ILE A 317 17.90 -7.82 -30.72
N GLU A 318 17.39 -6.83 -31.41
CA GLU A 318 18.15 -5.69 -31.89
C GLU A 318 18.10 -4.54 -30.86
N VAL A 319 19.26 -4.15 -30.33
CA VAL A 319 19.40 -3.04 -29.37
C VAL A 319 20.31 -1.93 -29.92
N PRO A 320 20.02 -0.65 -29.69
CA PRO A 320 20.87 0.44 -30.18
C PRO A 320 22.23 0.43 -29.47
N ASN A 321 23.27 0.89 -30.17
CA ASN A 321 24.55 1.20 -29.55
C ASN A 321 24.34 2.37 -28.58
N ILE A 322 24.82 2.21 -27.33
CA ILE A 322 24.59 3.20 -26.25
C ILE A 322 25.67 3.09 -25.19
N TYR A 323 25.96 4.21 -24.57
CA TYR A 323 26.82 4.33 -23.41
C TYR A 323 26.06 4.99 -22.27
N ILE A 324 26.09 4.38 -21.06
CA ILE A 324 25.41 4.85 -19.85
C ILE A 324 26.38 4.84 -18.68
N GLU A 325 26.42 5.95 -17.93
CA GLU A 325 26.98 5.99 -16.58
C GLU A 325 25.86 6.35 -15.60
N ASP A 326 25.76 5.61 -14.50
CA ASP A 326 24.65 5.80 -13.57
C ASP A 326 24.99 5.37 -12.14
N ALA A 327 24.42 6.06 -11.16
CA ALA A 327 24.50 5.76 -9.76
C ALA A 327 23.29 6.31 -9.01
N PRO A 328 22.85 5.68 -7.90
CA PRO A 328 21.70 6.15 -7.17
C PRO A 328 21.96 7.44 -6.39
N ARG A 329 20.92 8.29 -6.28
CA ARG A 329 20.93 9.49 -5.43
C ARG A 329 20.93 9.13 -3.94
N PHE A 330 20.10 8.15 -3.56
CA PHE A 330 19.94 7.70 -2.19
C PHE A 330 20.34 6.23 -2.03
N SER A 331 20.96 5.90 -0.90
CA SER A 331 21.29 4.53 -0.54
C SER A 331 20.06 3.71 -0.13
N TYR A 332 19.02 4.36 0.38
CA TYR A 332 17.73 3.74 0.75
C TYR A 332 16.63 4.16 -0.24
N ARG A 333 16.02 3.20 -0.91
CA ARG A 333 14.93 3.41 -1.87
C ARG A 333 13.87 2.35 -1.60
N GLY A 334 12.87 2.70 -0.77
CA GLY A 334 11.98 1.76 -0.14
C GLY A 334 10.59 1.68 -0.75
N GLN A 335 9.97 0.51 -0.61
CA GLN A 335 8.55 0.29 -0.74
C GLN A 335 8.05 -0.40 0.52
N HIS A 336 7.00 0.13 1.13
CA HIS A 336 6.26 -0.51 2.21
C HIS A 336 5.09 -1.31 1.64
N LEU A 337 4.77 -2.45 2.26
CA LEU A 337 3.59 -3.24 1.97
C LEU A 337 2.93 -3.70 3.27
N ASP A 338 1.73 -3.21 3.53
CA ASP A 338 0.84 -3.73 4.56
C ASP A 338 0.15 -5.00 4.04
N VAL A 339 0.36 -6.11 4.75
CA VAL A 339 -0.30 -7.40 4.48
C VAL A 339 -1.27 -7.79 5.61
N CYS A 340 -1.49 -6.88 6.56
CA CYS A 340 -2.28 -7.12 7.77
C CYS A 340 -3.74 -6.73 7.61
N ARG A 341 -4.04 -5.54 7.10
CA ARG A 341 -5.43 -5.08 6.89
C ARG A 341 -6.13 -5.96 5.85
N ASN A 342 -5.48 -6.19 4.70
CA ASN A 342 -5.85 -7.25 3.77
C ASN A 342 -4.61 -8.09 3.43
N PHE A 343 -4.78 -9.41 3.37
CA PHE A 343 -3.68 -10.33 3.13
C PHE A 343 -3.42 -10.50 1.62
N PHE A 344 -2.14 -10.54 1.26
CA PHE A 344 -1.66 -10.83 -0.10
C PHE A 344 -0.80 -12.08 -0.12
N SER A 345 -0.95 -12.87 -1.18
CA SER A 345 -0.18 -14.11 -1.34
C SER A 345 1.33 -13.84 -1.50
N LYS A 346 2.16 -14.84 -1.21
CA LYS A 346 3.60 -14.81 -1.50
C LYS A 346 3.89 -14.44 -2.96
N ASN A 347 3.05 -14.89 -3.89
CA ASN A 347 3.21 -14.57 -5.32
C ASN A 347 2.99 -13.07 -5.60
N ALA A 348 2.06 -12.41 -4.91
CA ALA A 348 1.89 -10.96 -5.01
C ALA A 348 3.13 -10.21 -4.51
N VAL A 349 3.75 -10.69 -3.41
CA VAL A 349 5.02 -10.14 -2.91
C VAL A 349 6.15 -10.35 -3.93
N PHE A 350 6.24 -11.52 -4.57
CA PHE A 350 7.24 -11.77 -5.63
C PHE A 350 7.06 -10.82 -6.83
N LYS A 351 5.82 -10.60 -7.27
CA LYS A 351 5.55 -9.63 -8.35
C LYS A 351 5.93 -8.20 -7.96
N LEU A 352 5.67 -7.79 -6.71
CA LEU A 352 6.12 -6.49 -6.20
C LEU A 352 7.64 -6.39 -6.18
N LEU A 353 8.35 -7.42 -5.73
CA LEU A 353 9.82 -7.48 -5.76
C LEU A 353 10.39 -7.42 -7.19
N ASP A 354 9.71 -8.05 -8.15
CA ASP A 354 10.09 -7.97 -9.56
C ASP A 354 10.02 -6.55 -10.10
N ILE A 355 8.92 -5.83 -9.84
CA ILE A 355 8.75 -4.46 -10.32
C ILE A 355 9.65 -3.47 -9.56
N MET A 356 9.83 -3.65 -8.25
CA MET A 356 10.81 -2.89 -7.46
C MET A 356 12.22 -3.01 -8.05
N SER A 357 12.65 -4.23 -8.36
CA SER A 357 13.98 -4.48 -8.93
C SER A 357 14.15 -3.82 -10.31
N PHE A 358 13.11 -3.89 -11.15
CA PHE A 358 13.12 -3.28 -12.48
C PHE A 358 13.28 -1.75 -12.42
N TYR A 359 12.61 -1.10 -11.45
CA TYR A 359 12.74 0.35 -11.20
C TYR A 359 13.79 0.69 -10.13
N LYS A 360 14.73 -0.22 -9.82
CA LYS A 360 15.93 -0.02 -8.97
C LYS A 360 15.63 0.38 -7.53
N LEU A 361 14.51 -0.04 -6.96
CA LEU A 361 14.24 0.04 -5.52
C LEU A 361 14.96 -1.11 -4.80
N ASN A 362 15.43 -0.87 -3.55
CA ASN A 362 16.31 -1.81 -2.86
C ASN A 362 15.91 -2.20 -1.43
N HIS A 363 14.78 -1.70 -0.92
CA HIS A 363 14.26 -2.05 0.40
C HIS A 363 12.75 -2.34 0.32
N LEU A 364 12.31 -3.49 0.84
CA LEU A 364 10.91 -3.82 1.05
C LEU A 364 10.62 -3.85 2.56
N GLN A 365 9.87 -2.88 3.06
CA GLN A 365 9.32 -2.95 4.41
C GLN A 365 8.04 -3.80 4.36
N LEU A 366 8.08 -4.98 4.96
CA LEU A 366 6.95 -5.91 5.01
C LEU A 366 6.29 -5.84 6.40
N TYR A 367 5.05 -5.33 6.43
CA TYR A 367 4.31 -5.05 7.65
C TYR A 367 3.54 -6.28 8.09
N LEU A 368 4.00 -6.96 9.15
CA LEU A 368 3.61 -8.34 9.49
C LEU A 368 2.67 -8.44 10.71
N SER A 369 2.45 -7.35 11.43
CA SER A 369 1.52 -7.33 12.57
C SER A 369 0.78 -6.01 12.65
N GLU A 370 -0.52 -6.08 12.92
CA GLU A 370 -1.45 -4.98 13.08
C GLU A 370 -2.66 -5.35 13.94
N ASP A 371 -3.60 -4.41 14.11
CA ASP A 371 -4.84 -4.63 14.85
C ASP A 371 -5.70 -5.73 14.23
N GLU A 372 -5.71 -5.79 12.90
CA GLU A 372 -6.60 -6.66 12.11
C GLU A 372 -5.94 -7.95 11.63
N GLY A 373 -4.64 -8.13 11.89
CA GLY A 373 -3.98 -9.36 11.45
C GLY A 373 -2.54 -9.52 11.91
N TRP A 374 -2.18 -10.78 12.14
CA TRP A 374 -0.81 -11.25 12.33
C TRP A 374 -0.42 -12.17 11.17
N ARG A 375 0.69 -11.90 10.46
CA ARG A 375 0.94 -12.48 9.14
C ARG A 375 2.22 -13.30 9.01
N ILE A 376 2.88 -13.64 10.11
CA ILE A 376 4.10 -14.48 10.10
C ILE A 376 4.01 -15.61 11.13
N GLU A 377 4.36 -16.82 10.72
CA GLU A 377 4.40 -17.97 11.63
C GLU A 377 5.56 -17.87 12.61
N ILE A 378 5.23 -17.96 13.92
CA ILE A 378 6.18 -18.09 15.02
C ILE A 378 5.87 -19.43 15.70
N LYS A 379 6.75 -20.41 15.53
CA LYS A 379 6.50 -21.81 15.98
C LYS A 379 6.26 -21.92 17.50
N GLU A 380 6.90 -21.06 18.27
CA GLU A 380 6.75 -20.99 19.72
C GLU A 380 5.39 -20.43 20.17
N LEU A 381 4.72 -19.67 19.28
CA LEU A 381 3.48 -18.95 19.52
C LEU A 381 2.45 -19.23 18.41
N PRO A 382 1.97 -20.47 18.27
CA PRO A 382 1.09 -20.87 17.16
C PRO A 382 -0.27 -20.15 17.16
N GLU A 383 -0.69 -19.58 18.28
CA GLU A 383 -1.93 -18.80 18.41
C GLU A 383 -1.87 -17.54 17.54
N LEU A 384 -0.68 -16.99 17.27
CA LEU A 384 -0.49 -15.81 16.43
C LEU A 384 -1.05 -16.00 15.00
N THR A 385 -0.92 -17.20 14.44
CA THR A 385 -1.49 -17.50 13.12
C THR A 385 -2.86 -18.15 13.19
N LYS A 386 -3.14 -18.95 14.24
CA LYS A 386 -4.44 -19.62 14.41
C LYS A 386 -5.57 -18.67 14.80
N VAL A 387 -5.26 -17.60 15.51
CA VAL A 387 -6.20 -16.56 15.95
C VAL A 387 -5.92 -15.26 15.21
N GLY A 388 -4.71 -14.70 15.34
CA GLY A 388 -4.34 -13.44 14.71
C GLY A 388 -4.26 -13.49 13.18
N GLY A 389 -4.14 -14.68 12.59
CA GLY A 389 -4.14 -14.88 11.13
C GLY A 389 -5.54 -14.99 10.50
N GLN A 390 -6.63 -14.89 11.28
CA GLN A 390 -7.99 -15.14 10.81
C GLN A 390 -8.97 -14.10 11.37
N ARG A 391 -10.00 -13.75 10.59
CA ARG A 391 -11.11 -12.88 10.99
C ARG A 391 -12.44 -13.58 10.70
N GLN A 392 -13.36 -13.54 11.70
CA GLN A 392 -14.67 -14.16 11.57
C GLN A 392 -15.68 -13.48 12.48
N HIS A 393 -16.97 -13.73 12.26
CA HIS A 393 -18.01 -13.30 13.19
C HIS A 393 -17.73 -13.79 14.59
N THR A 394 -17.84 -12.91 15.58
CA THR A 394 -17.52 -13.21 16.98
C THR A 394 -18.16 -12.14 17.89
N SER A 395 -17.99 -12.23 19.20
CA SER A 395 -18.32 -11.14 20.13
C SER A 395 -17.13 -10.22 20.36
N LYS A 396 -17.38 -8.98 20.78
CA LYS A 396 -16.33 -8.01 21.11
C LYS A 396 -15.33 -8.55 22.14
N ASP A 397 -15.82 -9.29 23.15
CA ASP A 397 -15.02 -9.77 24.27
C ASP A 397 -14.31 -11.10 23.99
N SER A 398 -14.60 -11.74 22.86
CA SER A 398 -13.94 -12.98 22.45
C SER A 398 -12.44 -12.77 22.20
N PRO A 399 -11.59 -13.75 22.54
CA PRO A 399 -10.18 -13.76 22.12
C PRO A 399 -10.02 -14.19 20.66
N ALA A 400 -10.76 -13.54 19.74
CA ALA A 400 -10.73 -13.74 18.31
C ALA A 400 -10.82 -12.38 17.59
N LEU A 401 -10.39 -12.31 16.33
CA LEU A 401 -10.54 -11.12 15.52
C LEU A 401 -11.91 -11.13 14.84
N HIS A 402 -12.65 -10.03 14.98
CA HIS A 402 -13.90 -9.81 14.27
C HIS A 402 -13.67 -9.45 12.78
N PRO A 403 -14.70 -9.51 11.92
CA PRO A 403 -14.59 -9.06 10.53
C PRO A 403 -14.17 -7.60 10.44
N SER A 404 -13.23 -7.32 9.53
CA SER A 404 -12.78 -5.96 9.20
C SER A 404 -12.60 -5.84 7.70
N TYR A 405 -12.77 -4.64 7.18
CA TYR A 405 -12.63 -4.29 5.75
C TYR A 405 -13.43 -5.21 4.80
N GLY A 406 -14.59 -5.68 5.29
CA GLY A 406 -15.48 -6.56 4.50
C GLY A 406 -14.98 -7.97 4.33
N SER A 407 -14.26 -8.53 5.31
CA SER A 407 -13.80 -9.92 5.27
C SER A 407 -14.92 -10.96 5.44
N GLY A 408 -16.15 -10.53 5.78
CA GLY A 408 -17.28 -11.41 5.96
C GLY A 408 -17.28 -12.20 7.28
N PRO A 409 -18.36 -12.95 7.56
CA PRO A 409 -18.53 -13.64 8.82
C PRO A 409 -17.69 -14.92 8.99
N ASN A 410 -17.16 -15.49 7.91
CA ASN A 410 -16.40 -16.73 7.93
C ASN A 410 -14.92 -16.47 7.70
N ALA A 411 -14.04 -17.19 8.42
CA ALA A 411 -12.60 -17.00 8.37
C ALA A 411 -12.00 -17.16 6.96
N TYR A 412 -12.52 -18.11 6.18
CA TYR A 412 -12.05 -18.41 4.81
C TYR A 412 -13.25 -18.36 3.86
N GLU A 413 -13.63 -17.17 3.47
CA GLU A 413 -14.72 -16.97 2.53
C GLU A 413 -14.17 -16.49 1.18
N ASP A 414 -14.74 -17.02 0.09
CA ASP A 414 -14.32 -16.67 -1.26
C ASP A 414 -14.40 -15.17 -1.53
N ASN A 415 -13.38 -14.63 -2.20
CA ASN A 415 -13.24 -13.21 -2.52
C ASN A 415 -13.18 -12.29 -1.29
N THR A 416 -12.71 -12.81 -0.15
CA THR A 416 -12.32 -12.00 1.01
C THR A 416 -10.83 -12.15 1.27
N PHE A 417 -10.23 -11.15 1.94
CA PHE A 417 -8.79 -11.05 2.11
C PHE A 417 -8.39 -10.84 3.58
N GLY A 418 -9.31 -11.16 4.50
CA GLY A 418 -9.10 -10.96 5.93
C GLY A 418 -8.20 -12.00 6.59
N SER A 419 -8.10 -13.21 6.03
CA SER A 419 -7.38 -14.32 6.63
C SER A 419 -6.20 -14.75 5.76
N GLY A 420 -5.12 -15.18 6.41
CA GLY A 420 -3.89 -15.64 5.77
C GLY A 420 -2.65 -15.27 6.58
N PHE A 421 -1.57 -15.97 6.31
CA PHE A 421 -0.25 -15.70 6.90
C PHE A 421 0.83 -16.35 6.01
N TYR A 422 2.06 -15.91 6.18
CA TYR A 422 3.24 -16.57 5.60
C TYR A 422 3.76 -17.62 6.58
N SER A 423 3.91 -18.86 6.11
CA SER A 423 4.65 -19.86 6.85
C SER A 423 6.11 -19.44 7.02
N ARG A 424 6.82 -20.10 7.90
CA ARG A 424 8.26 -19.89 8.06
C ARG A 424 9.01 -20.09 6.74
N GLU A 425 8.62 -21.12 6.00
CA GLU A 425 9.18 -21.47 4.70
C GLU A 425 8.84 -20.40 3.65
N ASP A 426 7.60 -19.86 3.64
CA ASP A 426 7.22 -18.79 2.74
C ASP A 426 8.05 -17.51 2.97
N PHE A 427 8.29 -17.16 4.23
CA PHE A 427 9.09 -15.98 4.54
C PHE A 427 10.57 -16.17 4.15
N ILE A 428 11.15 -17.35 4.38
CA ILE A 428 12.50 -17.70 3.91
C ILE A 428 12.60 -17.58 2.38
N GLU A 429 11.60 -18.06 1.65
CA GLU A 429 11.58 -17.93 0.19
C GLU A 429 11.46 -16.45 -0.24
N ILE A 430 10.70 -15.61 0.47
CA ILE A 430 10.62 -14.17 0.21
C ILE A 430 12.00 -13.53 0.40
N LEU A 431 12.70 -13.85 1.48
CA LEU A 431 14.06 -13.33 1.75
C LEU A 431 15.04 -13.69 0.63
N GLN A 432 15.05 -14.95 0.22
CA GLN A 432 15.93 -15.46 -0.84
C GLN A 432 15.59 -14.88 -2.22
N TYR A 433 14.29 -14.68 -2.49
CA TYR A 433 13.83 -14.08 -3.76
C TYR A 433 14.19 -12.60 -3.85
N ALA A 434 14.05 -11.87 -2.75
CA ALA A 434 14.44 -10.47 -2.64
C ALA A 434 15.97 -10.29 -2.77
N ALA A 435 16.77 -11.13 -2.09
CA ALA A 435 18.23 -11.05 -2.12
C ALA A 435 18.82 -11.21 -3.53
N LYS A 436 18.26 -12.13 -4.34
CA LYS A 436 18.62 -12.31 -5.77
C LYS A 436 18.31 -11.07 -6.63
N ARG A 437 17.60 -10.08 -6.10
CA ARG A 437 17.23 -8.80 -6.73
C ARG A 437 17.89 -7.60 -6.05
N HIS A 438 18.83 -7.86 -5.15
CA HIS A 438 19.49 -6.85 -4.32
C HIS A 438 18.49 -6.01 -3.50
N ILE A 439 17.36 -6.61 -3.08
CA ILE A 439 16.36 -5.99 -2.23
C ILE A 439 16.48 -6.56 -0.82
N LYS A 440 16.63 -5.67 0.17
CA LYS A 440 16.59 -6.02 1.58
C LYS A 440 15.14 -6.01 2.06
N VAL A 441 14.70 -7.09 2.71
CA VAL A 441 13.40 -7.13 3.39
C VAL A 441 13.57 -6.59 4.80
N ILE A 442 12.63 -5.75 5.24
CA ILE A 442 12.58 -5.16 6.59
C ILE A 442 11.29 -5.66 7.25
N PRO A 443 11.35 -6.65 8.15
CA PRO A 443 10.17 -7.09 8.88
C PRO A 443 9.74 -6.02 9.87
N THR A 444 8.43 -5.73 9.89
CA THR A 444 7.83 -4.80 10.85
C THR A 444 6.91 -5.54 11.79
N ILE A 445 7.14 -5.38 13.10
CA ILE A 445 6.27 -5.81 14.19
C ILE A 445 5.92 -4.57 15.01
N ASN A 446 4.70 -4.06 14.80
CA ASN A 446 4.28 -2.79 15.39
C ASN A 446 3.85 -2.94 16.85
N PHE A 447 4.54 -2.22 17.74
CA PHE A 447 4.32 -2.16 19.18
C PHE A 447 4.71 -0.77 19.72
N PRO A 448 4.12 -0.26 20.82
CA PRO A 448 3.15 -0.89 21.74
C PRO A 448 1.68 -0.71 21.32
N GLY A 449 1.36 0.18 20.40
CA GLY A 449 0.05 0.32 19.74
C GLY A 449 -0.09 -0.68 18.58
N HIS A 450 -1.23 -0.65 17.88
CA HIS A 450 -1.49 -1.51 16.71
C HIS A 450 -1.24 -3.01 16.97
N ALA A 451 -1.49 -3.47 18.21
CA ALA A 451 -1.11 -4.79 18.69
C ALA A 451 -2.28 -5.74 18.92
N ARG A 452 -3.50 -5.37 18.44
CA ARG A 452 -4.74 -6.10 18.77
C ARG A 452 -4.68 -7.58 18.36
N ALA A 453 -4.17 -7.89 17.16
CA ALA A 453 -4.05 -9.29 16.72
C ALA A 453 -3.13 -10.12 17.63
N ALA A 454 -2.03 -9.55 18.10
CA ALA A 454 -1.15 -10.19 19.09
C ALA A 454 -1.84 -10.34 20.45
N ILE A 455 -2.55 -9.31 20.91
CA ILE A 455 -3.31 -9.31 22.16
C ILE A 455 -4.36 -10.43 22.15
N LYS A 456 -5.23 -10.47 21.15
CA LYS A 456 -6.28 -11.51 21.03
C LYS A 456 -5.69 -12.92 20.92
N SER A 457 -4.57 -13.09 20.24
CA SER A 457 -3.85 -14.37 20.15
C SER A 457 -3.32 -14.83 21.52
N MET A 458 -2.75 -13.91 22.29
CA MET A 458 -2.20 -14.25 23.62
C MET A 458 -3.29 -14.39 24.68
N GLU A 459 -4.45 -13.72 24.56
CA GLU A 459 -5.60 -13.99 25.42
C GLU A 459 -6.21 -15.38 25.10
N ALA A 460 -6.30 -15.80 23.84
CA ALA A 460 -6.69 -17.17 23.50
C ALA A 460 -5.73 -18.23 24.10
N ARG A 461 -4.41 -17.94 24.07
CA ARG A 461 -3.40 -18.76 24.73
C ARG A 461 -3.63 -18.79 26.27
N TYR A 462 -3.89 -17.63 26.86
CA TYR A 462 -4.18 -17.52 28.29
C TYR A 462 -5.37 -18.39 28.68
N GLU A 463 -6.51 -18.29 27.99
CA GLU A 463 -7.72 -19.09 28.27
C GLU A 463 -7.44 -20.60 28.13
N TYR A 464 -6.70 -20.99 27.07
CA TYR A 464 -6.34 -22.40 26.87
C TYR A 464 -5.54 -23.00 28.03
N PHE A 465 -4.52 -22.30 28.55
CA PHE A 465 -3.69 -22.82 29.65
C PHE A 465 -4.37 -22.68 31.01
N ILE A 466 -5.20 -21.66 31.22
CA ILE A 466 -6.05 -21.55 32.43
C ILE A 466 -7.01 -22.73 32.50
N ALA A 467 -7.67 -23.10 31.43
CA ALA A 467 -8.56 -24.26 31.34
C ALA A 467 -7.82 -25.59 31.67
N LYS A 468 -6.51 -25.64 31.43
CA LYS A 468 -5.64 -26.78 31.81
C LYS A 468 -5.07 -26.69 33.23
N GLY A 469 -5.33 -25.61 33.95
CA GLY A 469 -4.83 -25.39 35.33
C GLY A 469 -3.39 -24.88 35.39
N ASP A 470 -2.75 -24.54 34.28
CA ASP A 470 -1.37 -24.06 34.20
C ASP A 470 -1.33 -22.52 34.14
N LYS A 471 -1.27 -21.90 35.31
CA LYS A 471 -1.27 -20.44 35.45
C LYS A 471 0.04 -19.79 34.95
N ASP A 472 1.14 -20.49 35.05
CA ASP A 472 2.45 -19.96 34.68
C ASP A 472 2.55 -19.88 33.17
N LEU A 473 2.22 -20.94 32.42
CA LEU A 473 2.17 -20.93 30.96
C LEU A 473 1.09 -19.98 30.43
N ALA A 474 -0.03 -19.81 31.13
CA ALA A 474 -1.09 -18.86 30.76
C ALA A 474 -0.57 -17.41 30.77
N ASN A 475 0.21 -17.01 31.76
CA ASN A 475 0.71 -15.65 31.93
C ASN A 475 2.05 -15.39 31.21
N GLU A 476 2.70 -16.42 30.68
CA GLU A 476 4.06 -16.35 30.13
C GLU A 476 4.23 -15.30 29.04
N TYR A 477 3.20 -15.12 28.20
CA TYR A 477 3.20 -14.20 27.06
C TYR A 477 1.96 -13.29 27.06
N ARG A 478 1.26 -13.14 28.17
CA ARG A 478 0.08 -12.27 28.25
C ARG A 478 0.49 -10.81 28.06
N LEU A 479 -0.27 -10.05 27.26
CA LEU A 479 0.14 -8.71 26.81
C LEU A 479 -0.63 -7.57 27.48
N ILE A 480 -1.73 -7.84 28.19
CA ILE A 480 -2.61 -6.83 28.80
C ILE A 480 -2.61 -6.89 30.31
N ASP A 481 -2.97 -5.78 30.96
CA ASP A 481 -3.38 -5.75 32.34
C ASP A 481 -4.86 -6.19 32.44
N PRO A 482 -5.23 -7.27 33.13
CA PRO A 482 -6.62 -7.70 33.20
C PRO A 482 -7.53 -6.71 33.97
N ASP A 483 -6.95 -5.82 34.77
CA ASP A 483 -7.65 -4.79 35.54
C ASP A 483 -7.59 -3.40 34.85
N GLU A 484 -7.18 -3.33 33.59
CA GLU A 484 -7.11 -2.10 32.77
C GLU A 484 -8.49 -1.44 32.61
N LYS A 485 -8.58 -0.16 32.93
CA LYS A 485 -9.81 0.64 32.86
C LYS A 485 -9.66 1.90 32.01
N SER A 486 -8.50 2.10 31.41
CA SER A 486 -8.24 3.24 30.53
C SER A 486 -9.23 3.31 29.38
N LYS A 487 -9.65 4.51 29.06
CA LYS A 487 -10.55 4.77 27.93
C LYS A 487 -9.81 5.53 26.85
N TYR A 488 -9.73 4.92 25.68
CA TYR A 488 -9.11 5.54 24.51
C TYR A 488 -9.83 5.11 23.23
N TYR A 489 -9.50 5.77 22.14
CA TYR A 489 -10.01 5.47 20.82
C TYR A 489 -8.87 5.66 19.83
N SER A 490 -8.43 4.60 19.17
CA SER A 490 -7.32 4.63 18.23
C SER A 490 -7.68 5.28 16.92
N ALA A 491 -6.71 5.55 16.05
CA ALA A 491 -6.92 6.10 14.72
C ALA A 491 -7.85 5.22 13.87
N GLN A 492 -7.80 3.88 14.05
CA GLN A 492 -8.68 2.91 13.40
C GLN A 492 -9.95 2.58 14.22
N GLY A 493 -10.22 3.32 15.30
CA GLY A 493 -11.44 3.16 16.08
C GLY A 493 -11.46 2.03 17.10
N TYR A 494 -10.31 1.43 17.41
CA TYR A 494 -10.18 0.40 18.44
C TYR A 494 -10.01 0.99 19.86
N ASP A 495 -10.46 0.25 20.86
CA ASP A 495 -10.30 0.55 22.28
C ASP A 495 -9.58 -0.57 23.07
N ASP A 496 -9.01 -1.58 22.35
CA ASP A 496 -8.39 -2.78 22.89
C ASP A 496 -7.08 -3.19 22.17
N ASN A 497 -6.32 -2.21 21.62
CA ASN A 497 -5.19 -2.46 20.72
C ASN A 497 -3.81 -2.08 21.27
N VAL A 498 -3.67 -1.78 22.57
CA VAL A 498 -2.40 -1.34 23.17
C VAL A 498 -1.93 -2.33 24.23
N VAL A 499 -0.68 -2.78 24.14
CA VAL A 499 -0.08 -3.69 25.13
C VAL A 499 0.28 -2.94 26.41
N ASN A 500 0.28 -3.65 27.56
CA ASN A 500 0.67 -3.06 28.83
C ASN A 500 2.20 -3.10 29.00
N VAL A 501 2.85 -1.96 28.83
CA VAL A 501 4.32 -1.83 28.84
C VAL A 501 4.96 -2.00 30.23
N ALA A 502 4.17 -2.15 31.30
CA ALA A 502 4.65 -2.51 32.64
C ALA A 502 4.85 -4.04 32.80
N ARG A 503 4.31 -4.86 31.89
CA ARG A 503 4.42 -6.33 31.99
C ARG A 503 5.73 -6.84 31.40
N GLU A 504 6.47 -7.63 32.15
CA GLU A 504 7.69 -8.30 31.66
C GLU A 504 7.38 -9.33 30.57
N SER A 505 6.18 -9.94 30.56
CA SER A 505 5.73 -10.87 29.52
C SER A 505 5.63 -10.23 28.14
N VAL A 506 5.38 -8.92 28.03
CA VAL A 506 5.41 -8.16 26.78
C VAL A 506 6.80 -8.21 26.16
N TYR A 507 7.83 -7.98 26.96
CA TYR A 507 9.23 -7.98 26.48
C TYR A 507 9.70 -9.41 26.15
N LYS A 508 9.26 -10.40 26.89
CA LYS A 508 9.52 -11.82 26.60
C LYS A 508 8.88 -12.23 25.27
N PHE A 509 7.64 -11.83 25.04
CA PHE A 509 6.93 -12.02 23.77
C PHE A 509 7.72 -11.40 22.62
N TYR A 510 8.08 -10.13 22.75
CA TYR A 510 8.76 -9.36 21.70
C TYR A 510 10.14 -9.96 21.37
N ASP A 511 10.93 -10.34 22.38
CA ASP A 511 12.22 -11.02 22.20
C ASP A 511 12.08 -12.38 21.49
N THR A 512 11.04 -13.17 21.85
CA THR A 512 10.74 -14.46 21.20
C THR A 512 10.43 -14.26 19.70
N VAL A 513 9.65 -13.25 19.34
CA VAL A 513 9.32 -12.92 17.95
C VAL A 513 10.56 -12.48 17.18
N ILE A 514 11.34 -11.53 17.71
CA ILE A 514 12.58 -11.05 17.08
C ILE A 514 13.54 -12.23 16.86
N LYS A 515 13.72 -13.09 17.88
CA LYS A 515 14.59 -14.27 17.77
C LYS A 515 14.14 -15.20 16.66
N SER A 516 12.84 -15.52 16.58
CA SER A 516 12.30 -16.41 15.55
C SER A 516 12.49 -15.83 14.14
N ILE A 517 12.29 -14.51 13.97
CA ILE A 517 12.56 -13.81 12.69
C ILE A 517 14.05 -13.87 12.37
N SER A 518 14.94 -13.56 13.30
CA SER A 518 16.40 -13.66 13.12
C SER A 518 16.84 -15.07 12.70
N ASP A 519 16.24 -16.11 13.29
CA ASP A 519 16.50 -17.51 12.93
C ASP A 519 16.08 -17.81 11.47
N MET A 520 14.98 -17.22 10.97
CA MET A 520 14.56 -17.34 9.56
C MET A 520 15.57 -16.70 8.60
N TYR A 521 16.14 -15.54 8.94
CA TYR A 521 17.21 -14.91 8.16
C TYR A 521 18.47 -15.78 8.09
N ARG A 522 18.87 -16.38 9.23
CA ARG A 522 20.00 -17.30 9.28
C ARG A 522 19.75 -18.55 8.42
N GLU A 523 18.56 -19.14 8.45
CA GLU A 523 18.18 -20.29 7.63
C GLU A 523 18.10 -19.94 6.15
N ALA A 524 17.72 -18.71 5.80
CA ALA A 524 17.73 -18.20 4.44
C ALA A 524 19.16 -17.96 3.90
N ASP A 525 20.18 -17.98 4.75
CA ASP A 525 21.56 -17.52 4.49
C ASP A 525 21.60 -16.05 4.04
N ILE A 526 20.77 -15.21 4.66
CA ILE A 526 20.65 -13.77 4.41
C ILE A 526 20.98 -13.00 5.69
N PRO A 527 21.81 -11.94 5.64
CA PRO A 527 22.10 -11.11 6.81
C PRO A 527 20.82 -10.41 7.35
N PHE A 528 20.57 -10.54 8.64
CA PHE A 528 19.54 -9.77 9.33
C PHE A 528 20.11 -8.38 9.62
N THR A 529 19.75 -7.37 8.82
CA THR A 529 20.36 -6.03 8.84
C THR A 529 19.42 -4.92 9.30
N PHE A 530 18.10 -5.13 9.20
CA PHE A 530 17.07 -4.17 9.56
C PHE A 530 15.93 -4.84 10.30
N PHE A 531 15.33 -4.11 11.25
CA PHE A 531 14.08 -4.44 11.89
C PHE A 531 13.30 -3.15 12.17
N HIS A 532 12.00 -3.11 11.88
CA HIS A 532 11.16 -1.95 12.13
C HIS A 532 10.19 -2.22 13.29
N THR A 533 10.17 -1.33 14.28
CA THR A 533 9.41 -1.51 15.52
C THR A 533 7.98 -0.97 15.46
N GLY A 534 7.59 -0.27 14.38
CA GLY A 534 6.36 0.52 14.35
C GLY A 534 6.44 1.73 15.28
N GLY A 535 5.57 1.78 16.28
CA GLY A 535 5.59 2.76 17.37
C GLY A 535 4.78 4.03 17.13
N ASP A 536 3.98 4.05 16.07
CA ASP A 536 3.06 5.13 15.72
C ASP A 536 1.72 5.05 16.49
N GLU A 537 1.01 6.15 16.51
CA GLU A 537 -0.40 6.28 16.87
C GLU A 537 -0.85 5.64 18.18
N VAL A 538 0.02 5.56 19.20
CA VAL A 538 -0.41 5.11 20.54
C VAL A 538 -1.50 6.06 21.03
N PRO A 539 -2.76 5.57 21.26
CA PRO A 539 -3.90 6.46 21.51
C PRO A 539 -3.76 7.27 22.80
N GLN A 540 -4.16 8.53 22.75
CA GLN A 540 -4.26 9.36 23.95
C GLN A 540 -5.24 8.73 24.95
N GLY A 541 -4.84 8.66 26.23
CA GLY A 541 -5.61 7.99 27.27
C GLY A 541 -5.20 6.55 27.56
N SER A 542 -4.40 5.92 26.68
CA SER A 542 -3.79 4.61 26.98
C SER A 542 -3.04 4.65 28.30
N TRP A 543 -3.13 3.55 29.08
CA TRP A 543 -2.46 3.35 30.37
C TRP A 543 -2.86 4.30 31.50
N SER A 544 -3.82 5.24 31.29
CA SER A 544 -4.16 6.28 32.27
C SER A 544 -4.86 5.74 33.53
N ASP A 545 -5.47 4.55 33.45
CA ASP A 545 -6.20 3.91 34.56
C ASP A 545 -5.86 2.40 34.65
N SER A 546 -4.58 2.06 34.44
CA SER A 546 -4.04 0.71 34.60
C SER A 546 -3.37 0.59 35.98
N PRO A 547 -3.83 -0.35 36.86
CA PRO A 547 -3.19 -0.62 38.15
C PRO A 547 -1.70 -0.96 38.01
N MET A 548 -1.31 -1.76 37.01
CA MET A 548 0.09 -2.14 36.79
C MET A 548 0.97 -0.95 36.40
N ILE A 549 0.46 -0.07 35.54
CA ILE A 549 1.17 1.16 35.13
C ILE A 549 1.29 2.11 36.33
N ASN A 550 0.22 2.33 37.09
CA ASN A 550 0.24 3.18 38.27
C ASN A 550 1.27 2.67 39.33
N ASP A 551 1.32 1.37 39.58
CA ASP A 551 2.31 0.76 40.48
C ASP A 551 3.76 0.94 39.95
N GLN A 552 3.97 0.89 38.66
CA GLN A 552 5.29 1.19 38.02
C GLN A 552 5.65 2.67 38.20
N LEU A 553 4.74 3.59 37.90
CA LEU A 553 4.96 5.02 38.01
C LEU A 553 5.23 5.46 39.45
N ASP A 554 4.54 4.87 40.42
CA ASP A 554 4.76 5.13 41.85
C ASP A 554 6.16 4.73 42.35
N LYS A 555 6.78 3.74 41.70
CA LYS A 555 8.15 3.26 42.01
C LYS A 555 9.24 4.08 41.33
N MET A 556 8.87 4.93 40.36
CA MET A 556 9.84 5.78 39.65
C MET A 556 10.21 7.00 40.50
N SER A 557 11.49 7.37 40.47
CA SER A 557 12.00 8.57 41.19
C SER A 557 11.51 9.89 40.57
N GLU A 558 11.19 9.88 39.29
CA GLU A 558 10.68 11.01 38.54
C GLU A 558 9.21 10.77 38.16
N LYS A 559 8.36 11.76 38.38
CA LYS A 559 6.95 11.68 37.97
C LYS A 559 6.85 11.98 36.48
N ILE A 560 6.50 10.97 35.70
CA ILE A 560 6.25 11.08 34.27
C ILE A 560 4.78 10.81 33.94
N HIS A 561 4.33 11.29 32.79
CA HIS A 561 2.99 10.97 32.30
C HIS A 561 2.94 9.50 31.80
N PRO A 562 1.82 8.76 31.98
CA PRO A 562 1.72 7.38 31.48
C PRO A 562 2.16 7.17 30.02
N MET A 563 1.81 8.12 29.14
CA MET A 563 2.19 8.06 27.73
C MET A 563 3.70 8.14 27.48
N ASP A 564 4.49 8.69 28.41
CA ASP A 564 5.96 8.74 28.27
C ASP A 564 6.62 7.36 28.44
N LEU A 565 5.87 6.38 28.92
CA LEU A 565 6.31 4.98 28.98
C LEU A 565 6.51 4.39 27.58
N GLN A 566 5.97 4.99 26.52
CA GLN A 566 6.29 4.62 25.14
C GLN A 566 7.81 4.74 24.87
N VAL A 567 8.43 5.82 25.33
CA VAL A 567 9.89 6.00 25.21
C VAL A 567 10.65 4.90 25.99
N ASN A 568 10.15 4.50 27.17
CA ASN A 568 10.75 3.41 27.95
C ASN A 568 10.60 2.05 27.24
N PHE A 569 9.45 1.78 26.61
CA PHE A 569 9.27 0.60 25.76
C PHE A 569 10.27 0.57 24.62
N PHE A 570 10.36 1.68 23.85
CA PHE A 570 11.29 1.77 22.72
C PHE A 570 12.75 1.60 23.16
N ARG A 571 13.15 2.20 24.30
CA ARG A 571 14.52 2.00 24.87
C ARG A 571 14.80 0.51 25.15
N LYS A 572 13.86 -0.22 25.72
CA LYS A 572 13.99 -1.68 25.96
C LYS A 572 14.06 -2.45 24.63
N ALA A 573 13.24 -2.07 23.63
CA ALA A 573 13.27 -2.67 22.30
C ALA A 573 14.61 -2.45 21.60
N VAL A 574 15.17 -1.23 21.66
CA VAL A 574 16.51 -0.92 21.14
C VAL A 574 17.57 -1.82 21.82
N ASN A 575 17.57 -1.92 23.14
CA ASN A 575 18.53 -2.78 23.85
C ASN A 575 18.40 -4.27 23.47
N MET A 576 17.20 -4.75 23.18
CA MET A 576 16.98 -6.12 22.68
C MET A 576 17.54 -6.32 21.28
N LEU A 577 17.39 -5.33 20.40
CA LEU A 577 17.80 -5.40 19.00
C LEU A 577 19.31 -5.16 18.81
N GLU A 578 19.96 -4.42 19.72
CA GLU A 578 21.42 -4.18 19.68
C GLU A 578 22.24 -5.47 19.60
N LYS A 579 21.80 -6.56 20.29
CA LYS A 579 22.48 -7.88 20.25
C LYS A 579 22.52 -8.52 18.86
N TYR A 580 21.58 -8.14 17.95
CA TYR A 580 21.56 -8.63 16.56
C TYR A 580 22.34 -7.74 15.61
N ASN A 581 22.87 -6.60 16.08
CA ASN A 581 23.62 -5.64 15.27
C ASN A 581 22.81 -5.10 14.05
N VAL A 582 21.50 -4.96 14.19
CA VAL A 582 20.58 -4.47 13.14
C VAL A 582 20.43 -2.95 13.20
N THR A 583 20.04 -2.34 12.09
CA THR A 583 19.49 -1.00 12.05
C THR A 583 18.02 -1.06 12.51
N ILE A 584 17.63 -0.14 13.39
CA ILE A 584 16.33 -0.14 14.05
C ILE A 584 15.49 0.95 13.43
N GLY A 585 14.49 0.56 12.64
CA GLY A 585 13.47 1.47 12.11
C GLY A 585 12.34 1.69 13.13
N GLY A 586 11.69 2.83 13.03
CA GLY A 586 10.44 3.16 13.70
C GLY A 586 9.82 4.39 13.05
N TRP A 587 8.51 4.56 13.16
CA TRP A 587 7.88 5.81 12.75
C TRP A 587 8.43 6.96 13.61
N GLU A 588 8.36 8.20 13.14
CA GLU A 588 9.03 9.33 13.81
C GLU A 588 8.66 9.49 15.29
N GLU A 589 7.51 9.01 15.73
CA GLU A 589 7.03 9.07 17.11
C GLU A 589 8.00 8.38 18.09
N VAL A 590 8.75 7.36 17.65
CA VAL A 590 9.69 6.64 18.54
C VAL A 590 10.87 7.50 18.99
N VAL A 591 11.18 8.57 18.25
CA VAL A 591 12.25 9.53 18.58
C VAL A 591 11.69 10.88 19.03
N LEU A 592 10.41 10.95 19.36
CA LEU A 592 9.76 12.12 19.91
C LEU A 592 9.40 11.90 21.38
N LYS A 593 9.41 12.97 22.18
CA LYS A 593 8.93 12.98 23.56
C LYS A 593 7.98 14.15 23.77
N ARG A 594 7.05 14.00 24.71
CA ARG A 594 6.08 15.05 25.05
C ARG A 594 6.77 16.24 25.70
N MET A 595 6.26 17.43 25.44
CA MET A 595 6.70 18.64 26.14
C MET A 595 5.84 18.88 27.38
N GLU A 596 6.47 18.99 28.57
CA GLU A 596 5.78 19.17 29.84
C GLU A 596 4.92 20.45 29.93
N ASN A 597 5.24 21.49 29.19
CA ASN A 597 4.72 22.86 29.38
C ASN A 597 3.80 23.38 28.24
N ARG A 598 3.32 22.55 27.30
CA ARG A 598 2.37 23.00 26.29
C ARG A 598 0.97 22.46 26.54
N ALA A 599 0.04 23.37 26.84
CA ALA A 599 -1.40 23.08 27.02
C ALA A 599 -2.10 22.41 25.81
N GLN A 600 -1.39 22.18 24.71
CA GLN A 600 -1.86 21.59 23.46
C GLN A 600 -1.02 20.40 22.95
N GLY A 601 -0.27 19.70 23.81
CA GLY A 601 0.37 18.43 23.44
C GLY A 601 1.53 18.56 22.40
N GLY A 602 2.44 19.50 22.54
CA GLY A 602 3.63 19.58 21.67
C GLY A 602 4.62 18.47 21.94
N THR A 603 5.38 18.07 20.91
CA THR A 603 6.48 17.09 21.00
C THR A 603 7.82 17.77 20.73
N GLU A 604 8.90 17.22 21.32
CA GLU A 604 10.28 17.59 21.03
C GLU A 604 11.09 16.34 20.63
N ILE A 605 12.20 16.56 19.93
CA ILE A 605 13.05 15.46 19.48
C ILE A 605 13.83 14.91 20.69
N ASN A 606 13.75 13.60 20.88
CA ASN A 606 14.54 12.88 21.86
C ASN A 606 15.92 12.55 21.30
N SER A 607 16.97 13.20 21.79
CA SER A 607 18.34 12.98 21.32
C SER A 607 18.99 11.69 21.87
N GLU A 608 18.34 10.95 22.77
CA GLU A 608 18.87 9.72 23.40
C GLU A 608 19.30 8.66 22.39
N PHE A 609 18.59 8.57 21.27
CA PHE A 609 18.80 7.53 20.28
C PHE A 609 19.70 7.95 19.10
N VAL A 610 20.15 9.18 19.06
CA VAL A 610 21.18 9.61 18.10
C VAL A 610 22.44 8.76 18.29
N ASN A 611 23.01 8.23 17.21
CA ASN A 611 24.15 7.29 17.19
C ASN A 611 23.86 5.87 17.73
N LYS A 612 22.59 5.48 17.93
CA LYS A 612 22.20 4.11 18.30
C LYS A 612 21.68 3.28 17.13
N ARG A 613 22.04 3.62 15.88
CA ARG A 613 21.54 2.97 14.66
C ARG A 613 20.00 2.98 14.57
N VAL A 614 19.36 3.98 15.17
CA VAL A 614 17.93 4.23 15.09
C VAL A 614 17.66 5.16 13.92
N VAL A 615 16.76 4.74 13.02
CA VAL A 615 16.35 5.47 11.83
C VAL A 615 14.86 5.77 11.91
N PRO A 616 14.46 7.02 12.16
CA PRO A 616 13.05 7.41 12.06
C PRO A 616 12.58 7.44 10.61
N TYR A 617 11.39 6.87 10.39
CA TYR A 617 10.65 6.89 9.14
C TYR A 617 9.59 7.99 9.25
N PHE A 618 9.84 9.10 8.57
CA PHE A 618 9.06 10.33 8.71
C PHE A 618 7.90 10.36 7.71
N TRP A 619 6.65 10.36 8.22
CA TRP A 619 5.45 10.34 7.38
C TRP A 619 4.63 11.63 7.40
N ILE A 620 4.59 12.37 8.52
CA ILE A 620 3.66 13.50 8.74
C ILE A 620 4.19 14.83 8.16
N ASN A 621 4.36 14.95 6.85
CA ASN A 621 4.89 16.16 6.19
C ASN A 621 3.83 17.26 5.96
N ALA A 622 2.79 17.33 6.78
CA ALA A 622 1.71 18.31 6.71
C ALA A 622 1.30 18.79 8.11
N TRP A 623 0.27 19.65 8.19
CA TRP A 623 -0.37 20.10 9.43
C TRP A 623 0.60 20.71 10.47
N GLY A 624 1.60 21.43 10.00
CA GLY A 624 2.54 22.13 10.86
C GLY A 624 3.80 21.33 11.21
N GLN A 625 4.00 20.13 10.64
CA GLN A 625 5.17 19.29 10.86
C GLN A 625 6.09 19.19 9.61
N GLU A 626 5.92 20.08 8.65
CA GLU A 626 6.59 20.03 7.34
C GLU A 626 8.13 20.07 7.45
N ASP A 627 8.69 20.57 8.55
CA ASP A 627 10.15 20.66 8.81
C ASP A 627 10.69 19.58 9.75
N LEU A 628 9.85 18.70 10.30
CA LEU A 628 10.29 17.75 11.33
C LEU A 628 11.39 16.81 10.83
N ALA A 629 11.29 16.32 9.60
CA ALA A 629 12.35 15.48 9.01
C ALA A 629 13.71 16.20 8.98
N TYR A 630 13.71 17.50 8.64
CA TYR A 630 14.93 18.29 8.56
C TYR A 630 15.49 18.63 9.95
N ARG A 631 14.60 18.85 10.94
CA ARG A 631 15.02 18.98 12.34
C ARG A 631 15.68 17.71 12.85
N LEU A 632 15.10 16.53 12.58
CA LEU A 632 15.68 15.23 12.93
C LEU A 632 17.07 15.05 12.28
N ALA A 633 17.16 15.27 10.96
CA ALA A 633 18.42 15.16 10.23
C ALA A 633 19.47 16.17 10.72
N ASN A 634 19.07 17.41 11.05
CA ASN A 634 19.95 18.44 11.59
C ASN A 634 20.45 18.12 13.00
N GLN A 635 19.75 17.32 13.77
CA GLN A 635 20.16 16.81 15.08
C GLN A 635 21.01 15.55 15.00
N GLY A 636 21.19 14.95 13.82
CA GLY A 636 22.12 13.85 13.59
C GLY A 636 21.45 12.48 13.40
N TYR A 637 20.12 12.40 13.34
CA TYR A 637 19.44 11.17 12.91
C TYR A 637 19.61 10.94 11.42
N GLU A 638 19.86 9.70 11.01
CA GLU A 638 19.57 9.24 9.66
C GLU A 638 18.06 9.12 9.50
N VAL A 639 17.47 9.66 8.41
CA VAL A 639 16.02 9.75 8.23
C VAL A 639 15.61 9.17 6.88
N VAL A 640 14.53 8.39 6.86
CA VAL A 640 13.82 7.96 5.65
C VAL A 640 12.54 8.81 5.51
N LEU A 641 12.35 9.42 4.34
CA LEU A 641 11.16 10.22 4.05
C LEU A 641 10.04 9.34 3.49
N CYS A 642 8.90 9.36 4.17
CA CYS A 642 7.69 8.59 3.83
C CYS A 642 6.49 9.51 3.57
N ASN A 643 6.71 10.70 3.06
CA ASN A 643 5.77 11.83 2.96
C ASN A 643 4.33 11.40 2.60
N VAL A 644 3.37 11.69 3.48
CA VAL A 644 1.97 11.32 3.26
C VAL A 644 1.36 12.01 2.03
N THR A 645 1.78 13.24 1.73
CA THR A 645 1.21 14.00 0.60
C THR A 645 1.70 13.50 -0.77
N ASP A 646 2.83 12.74 -0.82
CA ASP A 646 3.51 12.44 -2.09
C ASP A 646 3.74 10.94 -2.31
N PHE A 647 3.95 10.17 -1.22
CA PHE A 647 4.44 8.80 -1.28
C PHE A 647 3.47 7.76 -0.68
N TYR A 648 2.28 8.15 -0.21
CA TYR A 648 1.25 7.20 0.23
C TYR A 648 0.44 6.72 -0.96
N PHE A 649 0.77 5.54 -1.46
CA PHE A 649 0.16 4.96 -2.65
C PHE A 649 -1.24 4.42 -2.43
N ASP A 650 -1.63 4.16 -1.19
CA ASP A 650 -2.99 3.82 -0.75
C ASP A 650 -3.96 4.99 -0.83
N LEU A 651 -3.49 6.24 -0.87
CA LEU A 651 -4.34 7.38 -1.16
C LEU A 651 -4.85 7.30 -2.61
N ALA A 652 -6.13 7.64 -2.80
CA ALA A 652 -6.77 7.61 -4.10
C ALA A 652 -6.06 8.54 -5.10
N TYR A 653 -6.03 8.15 -6.36
CA TYR A 653 -5.40 8.93 -7.42
C TYR A 653 -6.06 10.30 -7.64
N ASP A 654 -7.36 10.38 -7.46
CA ASP A 654 -8.13 11.64 -7.52
C ASP A 654 -9.41 11.56 -6.66
N LYS A 655 -10.18 12.65 -6.64
CA LYS A 655 -11.39 12.80 -5.82
C LYS A 655 -12.63 12.11 -6.40
N ASP A 656 -12.56 11.46 -7.56
CA ASP A 656 -13.71 10.74 -8.13
C ASP A 656 -14.21 9.69 -7.12
N PRO A 657 -15.51 9.65 -6.76
CA PRO A 657 -16.02 8.67 -5.80
C PRO A 657 -15.76 7.21 -6.19
N LYS A 658 -15.59 6.93 -7.48
CA LYS A 658 -15.30 5.58 -8.02
C LYS A 658 -13.81 5.24 -8.03
N GLU A 659 -12.93 6.23 -7.87
CA GLU A 659 -11.50 5.99 -7.72
C GLU A 659 -11.23 5.45 -6.31
N PRO A 660 -10.79 4.20 -6.14
CA PRO A 660 -10.62 3.60 -4.82
C PRO A 660 -9.45 4.22 -4.05
N GLY A 661 -9.48 4.13 -2.74
CA GLY A 661 -8.37 4.52 -1.87
C GLY A 661 -8.78 5.47 -0.75
N LEU A 662 -7.86 5.63 0.19
CA LEU A 662 -7.97 6.60 1.27
C LEU A 662 -7.74 8.03 0.75
N TYR A 663 -8.05 9.06 1.57
CA TYR A 663 -7.96 10.46 1.14
C TYR A 663 -7.71 11.43 2.31
N TRP A 664 -7.41 10.90 3.49
CA TRP A 664 -7.16 11.70 4.69
C TRP A 664 -5.93 12.61 4.56
N GLY A 665 -4.88 12.13 3.87
CA GLY A 665 -3.66 12.88 3.55
C GLY A 665 -3.72 13.68 2.24
N GLY A 666 -4.87 13.69 1.56
CA GLY A 666 -5.04 14.27 0.22
C GLY A 666 -5.30 13.22 -0.85
N PHE A 667 -4.87 13.50 -2.07
CA PHE A 667 -4.88 12.57 -3.20
C PHE A 667 -3.47 12.47 -3.73
N ASN A 668 -3.07 11.28 -4.16
CA ASN A 668 -1.70 11.00 -4.58
C ASN A 668 -1.69 10.29 -5.93
N ASN A 669 -1.01 10.85 -6.90
CA ASN A 669 -0.89 10.29 -8.25
C ASN A 669 0.59 10.15 -8.68
N THR A 670 0.83 9.72 -9.90
CA THR A 670 2.18 9.50 -10.44
C THR A 670 2.99 10.80 -10.52
N LYS A 671 2.32 11.93 -10.81
CA LYS A 671 2.95 13.24 -10.94
C LYS A 671 3.40 13.77 -9.58
N ASP A 672 2.57 13.61 -8.53
CA ASP A 672 2.92 14.04 -7.17
C ASP A 672 4.20 13.35 -6.69
N ALA A 673 4.29 12.02 -6.85
CA ALA A 673 5.50 11.27 -6.51
C ALA A 673 6.74 11.67 -7.35
N PHE A 674 6.54 12.10 -8.60
CA PHE A 674 7.59 12.59 -9.49
C PHE A 674 8.05 14.01 -9.12
N GLU A 675 7.15 14.93 -8.74
CA GLU A 675 7.45 16.35 -8.53
C GLU A 675 8.05 16.67 -7.16
N THR A 676 8.14 15.73 -6.24
CA THR A 676 8.66 15.95 -4.88
C THR A 676 10.15 16.27 -4.87
N ALA A 677 10.57 17.31 -4.14
CA ALA A 677 11.95 17.68 -3.89
C ALA A 677 12.39 17.23 -2.48
N PRO A 678 12.93 16.00 -2.29
CA PRO A 678 13.13 15.42 -0.95
C PRO A 678 14.08 16.19 -0.03
N LEU A 679 15.05 16.91 -0.59
CA LEU A 679 16.02 17.71 0.19
C LEU A 679 15.58 19.16 0.42
N ASP A 680 14.45 19.58 -0.18
CA ASP A 680 13.79 20.88 0.07
C ASP A 680 12.29 20.80 -0.28
N LEU A 681 11.51 20.13 0.56
CA LEU A 681 10.07 19.92 0.38
C LEU A 681 9.29 21.23 0.18
N PHE A 682 9.80 22.33 0.77
CA PHE A 682 9.14 23.64 0.65
C PHE A 682 9.12 24.16 -0.78
N LYS A 683 9.99 23.67 -1.69
CA LYS A 683 9.99 24.06 -3.11
C LYS A 683 8.78 23.50 -3.86
N THR A 684 8.16 22.42 -3.39
CA THR A 684 7.09 21.70 -4.09
C THR A 684 5.79 21.56 -3.31
N THR A 685 5.76 21.88 -2.01
CA THR A 685 4.54 21.88 -1.18
C THR A 685 3.72 23.13 -1.45
N THR A 686 2.87 23.09 -2.48
CA THR A 686 2.11 24.26 -2.98
C THR A 686 0.67 24.32 -2.49
N THR A 687 0.14 23.21 -1.96
CA THR A 687 -1.24 23.11 -1.45
C THR A 687 -1.29 22.27 -0.17
N THR A 688 -2.31 22.55 0.65
CA THR A 688 -2.65 21.67 1.78
C THR A 688 -3.34 20.39 1.29
N PRO A 689 -3.48 19.33 2.13
CA PRO A 689 -4.26 18.14 1.78
C PRO A 689 -5.71 18.41 1.35
N SER A 690 -6.31 19.54 1.79
CA SER A 690 -7.66 19.98 1.37
C SER A 690 -7.66 20.85 0.11
N GLY A 691 -6.50 21.02 -0.55
CA GLY A 691 -6.36 21.78 -1.79
C GLY A 691 -6.21 23.29 -1.62
N GLN A 692 -6.15 23.82 -0.38
CA GLN A 692 -5.92 25.24 -0.17
C GLN A 692 -4.52 25.62 -0.62
N PRO A 693 -4.34 26.70 -1.41
CA PRO A 693 -3.03 27.14 -1.85
C PRO A 693 -2.18 27.61 -0.66
N ILE A 694 -0.90 27.28 -0.69
CA ILE A 694 0.08 27.69 0.32
C ILE A 694 0.94 28.82 -0.24
N ASP A 695 0.98 29.94 0.48
CA ASP A 695 2.00 30.97 0.29
C ASP A 695 3.31 30.47 0.91
N ILE A 696 4.14 29.82 0.09
CA ILE A 696 5.38 29.16 0.52
C ILE A 696 6.29 30.11 1.30
N ASP A 697 6.45 31.34 0.80
CA ASP A 697 7.39 32.32 1.34
C ASP A 697 6.97 32.83 2.73
N ASN A 698 5.68 32.97 2.97
CA ASN A 698 5.15 33.40 4.27
C ASN A 698 4.88 32.22 5.21
N THR A 699 4.32 31.12 4.72
CA THR A 699 3.93 29.96 5.54
C THR A 699 5.15 29.23 6.11
N PHE A 700 6.21 29.12 5.31
CA PHE A 700 7.40 28.34 5.68
C PHE A 700 8.64 29.17 6.03
N LYS A 701 8.50 30.51 6.19
CA LYS A 701 9.64 31.42 6.50
C LYS A 701 10.38 31.06 7.78
N ASP A 702 9.64 30.61 8.80
CA ASP A 702 10.16 30.29 10.13
C ASP A 702 10.41 28.78 10.32
N ARG A 703 10.22 27.96 9.27
CA ARG A 703 10.49 26.52 9.30
C ARG A 703 11.99 26.22 9.16
N GLU A 704 12.45 25.21 9.91
CA GLU A 704 13.87 24.81 9.84
C GLU A 704 14.19 24.18 8.48
N ARG A 705 15.25 24.66 7.85
CA ARG A 705 15.75 24.12 6.57
C ARG A 705 16.80 23.06 6.82
N LEU A 706 16.90 22.08 5.91
CA LEU A 706 17.96 21.08 5.93
C LEU A 706 19.32 21.77 5.69
N LYS A 707 20.24 21.63 6.65
CA LYS A 707 21.59 22.18 6.55
C LYS A 707 22.42 21.38 5.54
N GLU A 708 23.23 22.05 4.73
CA GLU A 708 24.03 21.43 3.67
C GLU A 708 24.85 20.23 4.18
N LYS A 709 25.56 20.41 5.31
CA LYS A 709 26.38 19.34 5.94
C LYS A 709 25.58 18.12 6.40
N ASN A 710 24.26 18.27 6.57
CA ASN A 710 23.33 17.24 7.10
C ASN A 710 22.46 16.63 5.99
N LYS A 711 22.60 17.05 4.74
CA LYS A 711 21.86 16.43 3.60
C LYS A 711 22.10 14.92 3.53
N LYS A 712 23.28 14.46 3.85
CA LYS A 712 23.65 13.03 3.91
C LYS A 712 22.84 12.23 4.94
N ASN A 713 22.24 12.91 5.93
CA ASN A 713 21.41 12.28 6.95
C ASN A 713 19.98 11.98 6.45
N ILE A 714 19.54 12.54 5.32
CA ILE A 714 18.39 12.03 4.57
C ILE A 714 18.92 10.87 3.73
N ILE A 715 18.79 9.64 4.24
CA ILE A 715 19.38 8.46 3.60
C ILE A 715 18.53 7.94 2.44
N GLY A 716 17.27 8.36 2.38
CA GLY A 716 16.38 7.97 1.28
C GLY A 716 14.93 8.29 1.45
N VAL A 717 14.14 7.69 0.57
CA VAL A 717 12.69 7.85 0.47
C VAL A 717 12.02 6.47 0.44
N GLN A 718 10.77 6.40 0.93
CA GLN A 718 9.97 5.18 0.87
C GLN A 718 8.53 5.49 0.51
N ALA A 719 7.97 4.70 -0.42
CA ALA A 719 6.56 4.72 -0.73
C ALA A 719 5.79 3.81 0.22
N GLN A 720 4.62 4.27 0.68
CA GLN A 720 3.75 3.54 1.60
C GLN A 720 2.57 2.91 0.84
N LEU A 721 2.17 1.72 1.22
CA LEU A 721 1.01 1.04 0.65
C LEU A 721 0.26 0.32 1.77
N TRP A 722 -0.65 1.07 2.41
CA TRP A 722 -1.58 0.54 3.40
C TRP A 722 -2.73 -0.17 2.71
N SER A 723 -3.29 -1.21 3.30
CA SER A 723 -4.13 -2.14 2.55
C SER A 723 -5.62 -2.15 2.94
N GLU A 724 -6.10 -1.19 3.71
CA GLU A 724 -7.50 -1.11 4.19
C GLU A 724 -8.51 -1.20 3.05
N THR A 725 -8.25 -0.50 1.94
CA THR A 725 -9.13 -0.46 0.78
C THR A 725 -8.71 -1.36 -0.37
N ILE A 726 -7.58 -2.07 -0.24
CA ILE A 726 -6.96 -2.85 -1.33
C ILE A 726 -7.32 -4.33 -1.21
N LYS A 727 -8.04 -4.88 -2.17
CA LYS A 727 -8.53 -6.24 -2.15
C LYS A 727 -8.03 -7.05 -3.34
N GLY A 728 -7.14 -8.01 -3.05
CA GLY A 728 -6.56 -8.92 -4.04
C GLY A 728 -5.47 -8.31 -4.92
N ASP A 729 -4.77 -9.19 -5.62
CA ASP A 729 -3.53 -8.89 -6.34
C ASP A 729 -3.72 -7.83 -7.44
N GLY A 730 -4.82 -7.92 -8.20
CA GLY A 730 -5.08 -6.96 -9.28
C GLY A 730 -5.34 -5.53 -8.78
N MET A 731 -5.96 -5.38 -7.61
CA MET A 731 -6.17 -4.06 -7.01
C MET A 731 -4.87 -3.54 -6.38
N LEU A 732 -4.07 -4.41 -5.77
CA LEU A 732 -2.73 -4.08 -5.27
C LEU A 732 -1.88 -3.47 -6.40
N GLU A 733 -1.82 -4.14 -7.55
CA GLU A 733 -1.08 -3.68 -8.73
C GLU A 733 -1.58 -2.32 -9.24
N TYR A 734 -2.90 -2.11 -9.27
CA TYR A 734 -3.53 -0.84 -9.66
C TYR A 734 -3.08 0.33 -8.77
N PHE A 735 -2.91 0.10 -7.46
CA PHE A 735 -2.54 1.15 -6.52
C PHE A 735 -1.07 1.58 -6.67
N TYR A 736 -0.14 0.64 -6.85
CA TYR A 736 1.26 1.03 -7.00
C TYR A 736 1.67 1.35 -8.44
N LEU A 737 0.88 0.96 -9.47
CA LEU A 737 1.18 1.27 -10.87
C LEU A 737 0.17 2.25 -11.47
N PRO A 738 0.66 3.37 -12.04
CA PRO A 738 2.06 3.71 -12.34
C PRO A 738 2.78 4.60 -11.29
N LYS A 739 2.25 4.80 -10.06
CA LYS A 739 2.87 5.68 -9.03
C LYS A 739 4.33 5.34 -8.76
N ILE A 740 4.67 4.04 -8.67
CA ILE A 740 6.05 3.58 -8.40
C ILE A 740 7.05 4.06 -9.47
N ILE A 741 6.59 4.32 -10.70
CA ILE A 741 7.45 4.82 -11.78
C ILE A 741 7.89 6.25 -11.47
N GLY A 742 6.94 7.13 -11.10
CA GLY A 742 7.24 8.51 -10.67
C GLY A 742 8.11 8.56 -9.42
N PHE A 743 7.79 7.72 -8.44
CA PHE A 743 8.55 7.57 -7.21
C PHE A 743 10.00 7.09 -7.46
N SER A 744 10.20 6.12 -8.35
CA SER A 744 11.52 5.58 -8.65
C SER A 744 12.47 6.63 -9.24
N GLU A 745 11.95 7.54 -10.07
CA GLU A 745 12.72 8.68 -10.59
C GLU A 745 13.18 9.60 -9.45
N THR A 746 12.29 9.92 -8.52
CA THR A 746 12.59 10.73 -7.33
C THR A 746 13.60 10.05 -6.41
N ALA A 747 13.49 8.74 -6.23
CA ALA A 747 14.38 7.96 -5.38
C ALA A 747 15.78 7.76 -5.98
N TRP A 748 15.89 7.71 -7.30
CA TRP A 748 17.13 7.39 -8.01
C TRP A 748 17.92 8.63 -8.43
N LYS A 749 17.24 9.66 -8.98
CA LYS A 749 17.89 10.80 -9.65
C LYS A 749 17.58 12.15 -9.02
N GLU A 750 18.61 12.98 -8.85
CA GLU A 750 18.44 14.40 -8.58
C GLU A 750 18.07 15.13 -9.88
N ARG A 751 16.95 15.86 -9.89
CA ARG A 751 16.47 16.58 -11.06
C ARG A 751 16.99 18.01 -11.06
N LYS A 752 17.34 18.52 -12.24
CA LYS A 752 17.91 19.88 -12.41
C LYS A 752 17.02 20.98 -11.82
N TRP A 753 15.71 20.83 -11.88
CA TRP A 753 14.78 21.83 -11.36
C TRP A 753 14.80 21.93 -9.82
N GLU A 754 15.25 20.91 -9.09
CA GLU A 754 15.37 20.94 -7.63
C GLU A 754 16.37 21.99 -7.13
N THR A 755 17.38 22.35 -7.96
CA THR A 755 18.37 23.37 -7.64
C THR A 755 17.96 24.79 -8.02
N ILE A 756 16.83 24.96 -8.73
CA ILE A 756 16.35 26.28 -9.17
C ILE A 756 15.61 26.99 -8.03
N ASP A 757 16.06 28.17 -7.65
CA ASP A 757 15.41 28.96 -6.60
C ASP A 757 14.23 29.80 -7.12
N ASP A 758 14.35 30.38 -8.35
CA ASP A 758 13.24 31.12 -8.93
C ASP A 758 12.04 30.20 -9.19
N ARG A 759 10.93 30.46 -8.50
CA ARG A 759 9.72 29.66 -8.52
C ARG A 759 9.15 29.49 -9.94
N ARG A 760 9.06 30.56 -10.71
CA ARG A 760 8.43 30.55 -12.07
C ARG A 760 9.28 29.73 -13.04
N VAL A 761 10.61 29.87 -12.95
CA VAL A 761 11.54 29.09 -13.77
C VAL A 761 11.45 27.61 -13.38
N ARG A 762 11.41 27.31 -12.08
CA ARG A 762 11.28 25.94 -11.56
C ARG A 762 9.98 25.28 -12.02
N GLU A 763 8.84 25.93 -11.88
CA GLU A 763 7.52 25.41 -12.30
C GLU A 763 7.50 25.08 -13.81
N LYS A 764 8.12 25.93 -14.63
CA LYS A 764 8.26 25.70 -16.07
C LYS A 764 9.13 24.47 -16.38
N GLU A 765 10.25 24.31 -15.67
CA GLU A 765 11.14 23.15 -15.87
C GLU A 765 10.51 21.85 -15.32
N ILE A 766 9.73 21.90 -14.25
CA ILE A 766 8.94 20.78 -13.73
C ILE A 766 7.94 20.34 -14.83
N LEU A 767 7.15 21.26 -15.37
CA LEU A 767 6.16 20.94 -16.40
C LEU A 767 6.80 20.32 -17.65
N LYS A 768 7.94 20.86 -18.08
CA LYS A 768 8.70 20.33 -19.23
C LYS A 768 9.20 18.91 -18.93
N SER A 769 9.77 18.69 -17.75
CA SER A 769 10.28 17.38 -17.33
C SER A 769 9.14 16.37 -17.22
N TRP A 770 7.99 16.78 -16.65
CA TRP A 770 6.80 15.95 -16.55
C TRP A 770 6.25 15.57 -17.94
N ASN A 771 6.17 16.51 -18.91
CA ASN A 771 5.68 16.17 -20.23
C ASN A 771 6.54 15.09 -20.91
N ILE A 772 7.87 15.15 -20.78
CA ILE A 772 8.79 14.12 -21.30
C ILE A 772 8.52 12.78 -20.58
N PHE A 773 8.41 12.82 -19.28
CA PHE A 773 8.21 11.65 -18.43
C PHE A 773 6.86 10.95 -18.69
N ALA A 774 5.77 11.72 -18.76
CA ALA A 774 4.41 11.24 -19.05
C ALA A 774 4.31 10.56 -20.43
N ASN A 775 4.95 11.14 -21.48
CA ASN A 775 5.06 10.51 -22.79
C ASN A 775 5.84 9.18 -22.73
N THR A 776 6.89 9.12 -21.91
CA THR A 776 7.69 7.89 -21.74
C THR A 776 6.85 6.79 -21.10
N ILE A 777 6.11 7.11 -20.03
CA ILE A 777 5.18 6.17 -19.37
C ILE A 777 4.18 5.60 -20.39
N ALA A 778 3.46 6.45 -21.11
CA ALA A 778 2.43 6.02 -22.06
C ALA A 778 2.95 5.07 -23.13
N ARG A 779 4.15 5.35 -23.66
CA ARG A 779 4.65 4.73 -24.89
C ARG A 779 5.65 3.60 -24.67
N LYS A 780 6.24 3.52 -23.46
CA LYS A 780 7.23 2.48 -23.12
C LYS A 780 6.85 1.68 -21.89
N ASP A 781 6.55 2.34 -20.77
CA ASP A 781 6.39 1.63 -19.52
C ASP A 781 5.03 0.90 -19.43
N LEU A 782 3.90 1.55 -19.70
CA LEU A 782 2.60 0.88 -19.68
C LEU A 782 2.52 -0.30 -20.66
N PRO A 783 2.94 -0.17 -21.95
CA PRO A 783 2.95 -1.32 -22.85
C PRO A 783 3.87 -2.46 -22.40
N ARG A 784 5.00 -2.14 -21.73
CA ARG A 784 5.90 -3.16 -21.16
C ARG A 784 5.27 -3.86 -19.97
N LEU A 785 4.62 -3.13 -19.06
CA LEU A 785 3.95 -3.65 -17.87
C LEU A 785 2.87 -4.67 -18.20
N TYR A 786 2.24 -4.57 -19.35
CA TYR A 786 1.25 -5.53 -19.82
C TYR A 786 1.81 -6.96 -19.94
N SER A 787 3.10 -7.13 -20.17
CA SER A 787 3.70 -8.46 -20.43
C SER A 787 4.88 -8.84 -19.54
N ILE A 788 5.63 -7.86 -19.00
CA ILE A 788 6.78 -8.16 -18.14
C ILE A 788 6.32 -8.90 -16.86
N PHE A 789 7.09 -9.91 -16.43
CA PHE A 789 6.81 -10.69 -15.20
C PHE A 789 5.40 -11.32 -15.15
N GLY A 790 4.84 -11.68 -16.30
CA GLY A 790 3.49 -12.26 -16.40
C GLY A 790 2.37 -11.23 -16.52
N GLY A 791 2.72 -9.95 -16.68
CA GLY A 791 1.77 -8.84 -16.82
C GLY A 791 1.26 -8.28 -15.50
N PHE A 792 0.91 -7.01 -15.51
CA PHE A 792 0.37 -6.27 -14.37
C PHE A 792 -0.96 -5.63 -14.72
N ASN A 793 -1.82 -5.48 -13.71
CA ASN A 793 -2.92 -4.52 -13.74
C ASN A 793 -2.37 -3.14 -13.33
N TYR A 794 -2.75 -2.09 -14.07
CA TYR A 794 -2.31 -0.72 -13.79
C TYR A 794 -3.39 0.28 -14.14
N ARG A 795 -3.36 1.43 -13.47
CA ARG A 795 -4.31 2.50 -13.73
C ARG A 795 -4.06 3.17 -15.07
N ILE A 796 -5.12 3.32 -15.85
CA ILE A 796 -5.17 4.20 -17.03
C ILE A 796 -5.97 5.44 -16.65
N PRO A 797 -5.41 6.67 -16.78
CA PRO A 797 -6.12 7.89 -16.43
C PRO A 797 -7.28 8.18 -17.36
N SER A 798 -8.40 8.65 -16.80
CA SER A 798 -9.56 9.07 -17.58
C SER A 798 -9.23 10.32 -18.43
N PRO A 799 -9.69 10.39 -19.69
CA PRO A 799 -9.40 11.53 -20.55
C PRO A 799 -10.13 12.80 -20.09
N GLY A 800 -9.47 13.95 -20.29
CA GLY A 800 -10.08 15.25 -20.24
C GLY A 800 -10.83 15.58 -21.54
N GLY A 801 -11.86 16.43 -21.45
CA GLY A 801 -12.60 16.85 -22.64
C GLY A 801 -13.49 18.07 -22.41
N VAL A 802 -13.53 18.96 -23.41
CA VAL A 802 -14.39 20.15 -23.42
C VAL A 802 -15.07 20.31 -24.78
N ILE A 803 -16.27 20.89 -24.78
CA ILE A 803 -16.94 21.32 -26.00
C ILE A 803 -16.99 22.85 -26.00
N GLU A 804 -16.19 23.47 -26.87
CA GLU A 804 -16.09 24.92 -27.03
C GLU A 804 -16.49 25.32 -28.45
N ASN A 805 -17.45 26.22 -28.59
CA ASN A 805 -18.02 26.64 -29.88
C ASN A 805 -18.45 25.45 -30.75
N GLY A 806 -19.03 24.41 -30.13
CA GLY A 806 -19.43 23.19 -30.82
C GLY A 806 -18.29 22.26 -31.24
N LEU A 807 -17.03 22.56 -30.88
CA LEU A 807 -15.86 21.72 -31.13
C LEU A 807 -15.51 20.90 -29.88
N LEU A 808 -15.47 19.58 -30.00
CA LEU A 808 -14.90 18.68 -28.97
C LEU A 808 -13.38 18.79 -29.03
N LYS A 809 -12.75 19.07 -27.88
CA LYS A 809 -11.32 18.95 -27.63
C LYS A 809 -11.09 17.95 -26.51
N ALA A 810 -10.10 17.08 -26.64
CA ALA A 810 -9.76 16.08 -25.64
C ALA A 810 -8.25 15.92 -25.48
N ASN A 811 -7.82 15.54 -24.29
CA ASN A 811 -6.42 15.24 -23.95
C ASN A 811 -6.35 14.17 -22.84
N THR A 812 -5.14 13.77 -22.47
CA THR A 812 -4.90 12.78 -21.41
C THR A 812 -3.64 13.13 -20.62
N GLU A 813 -3.59 12.70 -19.35
CA GLU A 813 -2.44 12.84 -18.44
C GLU A 813 -1.15 12.21 -19.00
N PHE A 814 -1.29 11.12 -19.79
CA PHE A 814 -0.17 10.43 -20.42
C PHE A 814 -0.29 10.54 -21.95
N PRO A 815 0.29 11.58 -22.60
CA PRO A 815 0.22 11.73 -24.04
C PRO A 815 0.82 10.52 -24.78
N GLY A 816 0.03 9.94 -25.66
CA GLY A 816 0.33 8.67 -26.37
C GLY A 816 -0.68 7.57 -26.09
N LEU A 817 -1.53 7.71 -25.04
CA LEU A 817 -2.72 6.88 -24.89
C LEU A 817 -3.75 7.23 -25.98
N GLU A 818 -4.45 6.21 -26.50
CA GLU A 818 -5.55 6.41 -27.45
C GLU A 818 -6.81 6.93 -26.70
N ILE A 819 -7.43 7.98 -27.20
CA ILE A 819 -8.74 8.42 -26.72
C ILE A 819 -9.79 7.95 -27.71
N ARG A 820 -10.72 7.11 -27.26
CA ARG A 820 -11.86 6.62 -28.06
C ARG A 820 -13.13 7.32 -27.63
N TYR A 821 -14.09 7.50 -28.57
CA TYR A 821 -15.32 8.21 -28.28
C TYR A 821 -16.55 7.56 -28.92
N THR A 822 -17.73 7.87 -28.34
CA THR A 822 -19.05 7.54 -28.89
C THR A 822 -19.98 8.74 -28.78
N LEU A 823 -20.92 8.83 -29.70
CA LEU A 823 -21.95 9.88 -29.77
C LEU A 823 -23.35 9.36 -29.42
N ASP A 824 -23.58 8.06 -29.45
CA ASP A 824 -24.87 7.37 -29.26
C ASP A 824 -25.19 7.03 -27.80
N GLY A 825 -24.31 7.43 -26.86
CA GLY A 825 -24.47 7.16 -25.45
C GLY A 825 -23.97 5.78 -25.01
N VAL A 826 -23.52 4.91 -25.92
CA VAL A 826 -22.87 3.62 -25.62
C VAL A 826 -21.47 3.89 -25.06
N ASP A 827 -20.97 3.01 -24.19
CA ASP A 827 -19.63 3.15 -23.61
C ASP A 827 -18.55 2.87 -24.67
N PRO A 828 -17.50 3.73 -24.79
CA PRO A 828 -16.43 3.53 -25.74
C PRO A 828 -15.65 2.24 -25.45
N THR A 829 -15.39 1.47 -26.51
CA THR A 829 -14.54 0.28 -26.54
C THR A 829 -13.28 0.55 -27.37
N LYS A 830 -12.31 -0.38 -27.38
CA LYS A 830 -11.13 -0.29 -28.25
C LYS A 830 -11.46 -0.17 -29.75
N ASN A 831 -12.66 -0.62 -30.16
CA ASN A 831 -13.12 -0.56 -31.55
C ASN A 831 -13.95 0.70 -31.86
N SER A 832 -14.22 1.55 -30.87
CA SER A 832 -14.95 2.81 -31.08
C SER A 832 -14.06 3.82 -31.84
N ALA A 833 -14.67 4.90 -32.32
CA ALA A 833 -13.98 5.94 -33.09
C ALA A 833 -12.79 6.53 -32.32
N LEU A 834 -11.65 6.69 -32.97
CA LEU A 834 -10.44 7.30 -32.41
C LEU A 834 -10.53 8.82 -32.48
N TYR A 835 -10.25 9.49 -31.37
CA TYR A 835 -10.08 10.95 -31.35
C TYR A 835 -8.66 11.31 -31.80
N GLU A 836 -8.54 11.96 -32.95
CA GLU A 836 -7.24 12.41 -33.49
C GLU A 836 -7.05 13.93 -33.41
N LYS A 837 -8.13 14.69 -33.55
CA LYS A 837 -8.12 16.16 -33.57
C LYS A 837 -9.50 16.72 -33.21
N PRO A 838 -9.59 18.01 -32.83
CA PRO A 838 -10.86 18.64 -32.53
C PRO A 838 -11.85 18.55 -33.71
N PHE A 839 -13.11 18.21 -33.43
CA PHE A 839 -14.18 18.10 -34.45
C PHE A 839 -15.53 18.59 -33.90
N LYS A 840 -16.45 18.95 -34.83
CA LYS A 840 -17.77 19.47 -34.48
C LYS A 840 -18.67 18.37 -33.90
N VAL A 841 -19.35 18.67 -32.78
CA VAL A 841 -20.36 17.86 -32.17
C VAL A 841 -21.61 18.68 -31.82
N THR A 842 -22.76 18.03 -31.72
CA THR A 842 -24.06 18.66 -31.38
C THR A 842 -24.77 17.93 -30.23
N GLN A 843 -24.05 17.05 -29.53
CA GLN A 843 -24.60 16.20 -28.47
C GLN A 843 -23.51 15.81 -27.46
N ASN A 844 -23.93 15.18 -26.38
CA ASN A 844 -23.00 14.63 -25.39
C ASN A 844 -22.05 13.61 -26.01
N VAL A 845 -20.82 13.56 -25.50
CA VAL A 845 -19.78 12.64 -25.97
C VAL A 845 -19.24 11.84 -24.78
N LYS A 846 -19.22 10.51 -24.90
CA LYS A 846 -18.46 9.68 -23.98
C LYS A 846 -17.05 9.46 -24.52
N LEU A 847 -16.05 9.66 -23.63
CA LEU A 847 -14.64 9.46 -23.93
C LEU A 847 -14.08 8.36 -23.02
N ARG A 848 -13.09 7.62 -23.51
CA ARG A 848 -12.34 6.64 -22.74
C ARG A 848 -10.90 6.53 -23.26
N SER A 849 -9.91 6.51 -22.36
CA SER A 849 -8.51 6.28 -22.71
C SER A 849 -8.21 4.79 -22.82
N PHE A 850 -7.36 4.41 -23.76
CA PHE A 850 -6.87 3.05 -23.94
C PHE A 850 -5.36 3.05 -24.14
N ASP A 851 -4.67 2.05 -23.58
CA ASP A 851 -3.30 1.75 -23.97
C ASP A 851 -3.24 0.89 -25.25
N SER A 852 -2.02 0.62 -25.75
CA SER A 852 -1.81 -0.22 -26.93
C SER A 852 -2.28 -1.66 -26.74
N SER A 853 -2.36 -2.15 -25.51
CA SER A 853 -2.77 -3.51 -25.15
C SER A 853 -4.29 -3.67 -25.00
N GLY A 854 -5.02 -2.53 -24.90
CA GLY A 854 -6.48 -2.48 -24.79
C GLY A 854 -7.01 -2.33 -23.37
N ASN A 855 -6.14 -2.15 -22.36
CA ASN A 855 -6.58 -1.73 -21.03
C ASN A 855 -7.17 -0.32 -21.11
N SER A 856 -8.15 -0.03 -20.25
CA SER A 856 -8.93 1.20 -20.40
C SER A 856 -9.22 1.89 -19.07
N SER A 857 -9.42 3.21 -19.16
CA SER A 857 -9.79 4.07 -18.04
C SER A 857 -11.28 3.93 -17.64
N LEU A 858 -11.68 4.66 -16.59
CA LEU A 858 -13.08 5.05 -16.39
C LEU A 858 -13.54 5.97 -17.53
N ILE A 859 -14.86 6.12 -17.68
CA ILE A 859 -15.48 6.90 -18.76
C ILE A 859 -15.62 8.37 -18.36
N SER A 860 -15.28 9.27 -19.26
CA SER A 860 -15.53 10.70 -19.16
C SER A 860 -16.74 11.08 -20.02
N LEU A 861 -17.79 11.65 -19.41
CA LEU A 861 -18.98 12.16 -20.12
C LEU A 861 -18.86 13.67 -20.32
N VAL A 862 -18.54 14.11 -21.53
CA VAL A 862 -18.50 15.52 -21.93
C VAL A 862 -19.89 15.96 -22.34
N LYS A 863 -20.48 16.90 -21.60
CA LYS A 863 -21.83 17.40 -21.84
C LYS A 863 -21.81 18.49 -22.90
N TYR A 864 -22.71 18.41 -23.87
CA TYR A 864 -23.02 19.50 -24.81
C TYR A 864 -23.91 20.52 -24.09
N LYS A 865 -23.47 21.76 -24.04
CA LYS A 865 -24.18 22.91 -23.40
C LYS A 865 -24.88 23.74 -24.47
#